data_c4fb60a17aa106e54a050352c69db365
#
_entry.id   c4fb60a17aa106e54a050352c69db365
#
_cell.length_a   1.000
_cell.length_b   1.000
_cell.length_c   1.000
_cell.angle_alpha   90.00
_cell.angle_beta   90.00
_cell.angle_gamma   90.00
#
_symmetry.space_group_name_H-M   'P 1'
#
loop_
_entity.id
_entity.type
_entity.pdbx_description
1 polymer ?
#
loop_
_entity_poly.entity_id
_entity_poly.type
_entity_poly.pdbx_seq_one_letter_code
_entity_poly.pdbx_strand_id
1 'polypeptide(L)'
;MEQNHRSPRNIRFGVFEADMEAGELRKHGLRLKLSEQPFQILAMLLAKPGEIVPREVLRERLWPSDTFVDFDHGLNNAVMRLREVLGDSSDHPRFIETLPRRGYRFIAPVELRTSASVQAAPDAAKAKRYPDVSAVPAAGGSGNPGLPQRESEGSHPRRFSLSRIALLAAAVLAGSALISGITVHYVRGVNASKGKANRSSSLVVLPLENLSGDKEQDYFADGMTDDLIANLAKIHSLRVISRSTAMAYKGTHKPLPQIATELNVDAVVEGTVMRVGNRVRITAELVQVSTDQHLWADTYESPIGDVLALQNRVSSAIVDEIRINLTKEDKERLAQKPSVSPEAYEDYLKGRYYWNKRSGDGFEKAIGYFEEATRKDPQYALAYAGLADCYGIIGATIYGRWPASEAAPKAKAAAIRALEIDPSLAAAETSLATAKFNYDWDWAGAAEGFKKAIQLDPGYSTAYQRYSLYLSAMGKFDDSFEQIKKARELEPLSISINTSLGWRLYLAREYDRAIAQLRDTLEMDPASEWAHLNLGQAYEQKGQFGPAIEELQKALELSHSSPLTLSALAHAEALAGNHAAANKLLVRLEALSQKQYVSPYYVAIVYLSLGKNDLAMDWLEKAFTDRSNGLVFLKVEPELDPLRSNPRFVALQNRLNFPN
;
A
#
# COMPACT_ATOMS: atom_id res chain seq x y z
N MET A 1 -16.91 -30.66 -50.09
CA MET A 1 -15.45 -30.44 -49.95
C MET A 1 -15.24 -29.42 -48.82
N GLU A 2 -15.18 -29.93 -47.61
CA GLU A 2 -14.88 -29.10 -46.41
C GLU A 2 -13.36 -28.94 -46.34
N GLN A 3 -12.90 -27.72 -46.49
CA GLN A 3 -11.50 -27.38 -46.25
C GLN A 3 -11.26 -27.27 -44.73
N ASN A 4 -10.57 -28.27 -44.22
CA ASN A 4 -10.08 -28.38 -42.86
C ASN A 4 -8.99 -27.32 -42.63
N HIS A 5 -9.36 -26.11 -42.15
CA HIS A 5 -8.39 -25.08 -41.71
C HIS A 5 -7.80 -25.51 -40.36
N ARG A 6 -6.68 -26.23 -40.39
CA ARG A 6 -5.84 -26.40 -39.21
C ARG A 6 -5.26 -25.02 -38.87
N SER A 7 -5.61 -24.49 -37.71
CA SER A 7 -5.00 -23.29 -37.15
C SER A 7 -3.47 -23.44 -37.04
N PRO A 8 -2.70 -22.42 -37.38
CA PRO A 8 -1.23 -22.50 -37.34
C PRO A 8 -0.76 -22.74 -35.90
N ARG A 9 0.17 -23.70 -35.72
CA ARG A 9 0.69 -24.12 -34.40
C ARG A 9 1.46 -23.03 -33.68
N ASN A 10 2.26 -22.23 -34.41
CA ASN A 10 3.09 -21.18 -33.84
C ASN A 10 2.94 -19.87 -34.61
N ILE A 11 2.71 -18.78 -33.84
CA ILE A 11 2.50 -17.45 -34.39
C ILE A 11 3.60 -16.53 -33.82
N ARG A 12 4.33 -15.84 -34.71
CA ARG A 12 5.34 -14.86 -34.33
C ARG A 12 4.88 -13.44 -34.60
N PHE A 13 5.13 -12.53 -33.66
CA PHE A 13 4.89 -11.11 -33.79
C PHE A 13 5.95 -10.30 -33.02
N GLY A 14 6.66 -9.44 -33.71
CA GLY A 14 7.79 -8.70 -33.15
C GLY A 14 8.83 -9.65 -32.55
N VAL A 15 9.08 -9.51 -31.24
CA VAL A 15 10.04 -10.34 -30.47
C VAL A 15 9.37 -11.51 -29.76
N PHE A 16 8.07 -11.72 -29.96
CA PHE A 16 7.28 -12.74 -29.28
C PHE A 16 6.93 -13.91 -30.21
N GLU A 17 6.80 -15.09 -29.61
CA GLU A 17 6.32 -16.32 -30.26
C GLU A 17 5.22 -16.93 -29.38
N ALA A 18 4.01 -17.09 -29.92
CA ALA A 18 2.88 -17.72 -29.25
C ALA A 18 2.70 -19.15 -29.78
N ASP A 19 2.83 -20.14 -28.89
CA ASP A 19 2.47 -21.52 -29.18
C ASP A 19 1.01 -21.74 -28.80
N MET A 20 0.18 -21.86 -29.84
CA MET A 20 -1.29 -21.94 -29.69
C MET A 20 -1.75 -23.30 -29.16
N GLU A 21 -0.92 -24.34 -29.27
CA GLU A 21 -1.24 -25.70 -28.81
C GLU A 21 -0.79 -25.88 -27.34
N ALA A 22 0.40 -25.37 -27.01
CA ALA A 22 0.93 -25.42 -25.65
C ALA A 22 0.35 -24.33 -24.72
N GLY A 23 -0.32 -23.30 -25.26
CA GLY A 23 -0.80 -22.16 -24.47
C GLY A 23 0.35 -21.30 -23.91
N GLU A 24 1.47 -21.22 -24.63
CA GLU A 24 2.68 -20.56 -24.15
C GLU A 24 3.04 -19.33 -24.98
N LEU A 25 3.45 -18.26 -24.29
CA LEU A 25 4.05 -17.08 -24.90
C LEU A 25 5.55 -17.05 -24.58
N ARG A 26 6.39 -16.81 -25.59
CA ARG A 26 7.84 -16.71 -25.45
C ARG A 26 8.36 -15.38 -25.99
N LYS A 27 9.38 -14.83 -25.35
CA LYS A 27 10.12 -13.64 -25.81
C LYS A 27 11.59 -14.00 -25.96
N HIS A 28 12.12 -13.83 -27.16
CA HIS A 28 13.50 -14.28 -27.49
C HIS A 28 13.78 -15.74 -27.09
N GLY A 29 12.79 -16.63 -27.25
CA GLY A 29 12.88 -18.05 -26.89
C GLY A 29 12.65 -18.35 -25.40
N LEU A 30 12.62 -17.36 -24.51
CA LEU A 30 12.35 -17.54 -23.08
C LEU A 30 10.83 -17.51 -22.83
N ARG A 31 10.32 -18.49 -22.09
CA ARG A 31 8.90 -18.58 -21.71
C ARG A 31 8.52 -17.44 -20.77
N LEU A 32 7.46 -16.73 -21.11
CA LEU A 32 6.84 -15.71 -20.26
C LEU A 32 5.70 -16.32 -19.45
N LYS A 33 5.56 -15.90 -18.20
CA LYS A 33 4.45 -16.33 -17.35
C LYS A 33 3.20 -15.52 -17.71
N LEU A 34 2.27 -16.15 -18.39
CA LEU A 34 0.98 -15.57 -18.75
C LEU A 34 -0.13 -16.53 -18.30
N SER A 35 -1.11 -16.02 -17.56
CA SER A 35 -2.25 -16.82 -17.09
C SER A 35 -3.20 -17.15 -18.26
N GLU A 36 -4.07 -18.12 -18.05
CA GLU A 36 -4.90 -18.72 -19.10
C GLU A 36 -5.81 -17.69 -19.80
N GLN A 37 -6.55 -16.85 -19.05
CA GLN A 37 -7.47 -15.88 -19.65
C GLN A 37 -6.77 -14.83 -20.54
N PRO A 38 -5.71 -14.13 -20.13
CA PRO A 38 -4.92 -13.26 -21.00
C PRO A 38 -4.36 -13.98 -22.21
N PHE A 39 -3.93 -15.24 -22.08
CA PHE A 39 -3.46 -16.01 -23.24
C PHE A 39 -4.60 -16.34 -24.22
N GLN A 40 -5.79 -16.69 -23.72
CA GLN A 40 -6.97 -16.92 -24.55
C GLN A 40 -7.39 -15.65 -25.31
N ILE A 41 -7.32 -14.47 -24.68
CA ILE A 41 -7.55 -13.19 -25.37
C ILE A 41 -6.52 -13.01 -26.49
N LEU A 42 -5.23 -13.20 -26.20
CA LEU A 42 -4.18 -13.10 -27.21
C LEU A 42 -4.44 -14.07 -28.39
N ALA A 43 -4.81 -15.30 -28.09
CA ALA A 43 -5.14 -16.31 -29.10
C ALA A 43 -6.29 -15.87 -29.98
N MET A 44 -7.36 -15.32 -29.43
CA MET A 44 -8.52 -14.80 -30.18
C MET A 44 -8.15 -13.60 -31.05
N LEU A 45 -7.31 -12.70 -30.56
CA LEU A 45 -6.82 -11.54 -31.28
C LEU A 45 -5.86 -11.94 -32.42
N LEU A 46 -5.00 -12.93 -32.19
CA LEU A 46 -4.06 -13.47 -33.18
C LEU A 46 -4.73 -14.36 -34.24
N ALA A 47 -5.92 -14.89 -33.95
CA ALA A 47 -6.71 -15.64 -34.95
C ALA A 47 -7.25 -14.73 -36.05
N LYS A 48 -7.41 -13.43 -35.80
CA LYS A 48 -7.92 -12.43 -36.74
C LYS A 48 -7.13 -11.11 -36.62
N PRO A 49 -5.85 -11.10 -37.03
CA PRO A 49 -5.03 -9.90 -36.94
C PRO A 49 -5.63 -8.76 -37.78
N GLY A 50 -5.70 -7.57 -37.24
CA GLY A 50 -6.27 -6.39 -37.89
C GLY A 50 -7.80 -6.28 -37.79
N GLU A 51 -8.51 -7.33 -37.40
CA GLU A 51 -9.96 -7.28 -37.18
C GLU A 51 -10.31 -6.92 -35.74
N ILE A 52 -11.49 -6.33 -35.56
CA ILE A 52 -12.01 -6.04 -34.21
C ILE A 52 -12.62 -7.31 -33.64
N VAL A 53 -12.16 -7.74 -32.48
CA VAL A 53 -12.83 -8.79 -31.69
C VAL A 53 -13.76 -8.10 -30.68
N PRO A 54 -15.10 -8.24 -30.84
CA PRO A 54 -16.06 -7.58 -29.95
C PRO A 54 -15.96 -8.05 -28.51
N ARG A 55 -16.32 -7.16 -27.54
CA ARG A 55 -16.29 -7.48 -26.12
C ARG A 55 -17.19 -8.66 -25.75
N GLU A 56 -18.35 -8.74 -26.40
CA GLU A 56 -19.32 -9.82 -26.22
C GLU A 56 -18.74 -11.20 -26.63
N VAL A 57 -17.99 -11.26 -27.73
CA VAL A 57 -17.36 -12.50 -28.22
C VAL A 57 -16.23 -12.94 -27.27
N LEU A 58 -15.47 -11.98 -26.72
CA LEU A 58 -14.45 -12.27 -25.69
C LEU A 58 -15.11 -12.76 -24.39
N ARG A 59 -16.20 -12.13 -24.00
CA ARG A 59 -16.97 -12.51 -22.81
C ARG A 59 -17.51 -13.93 -22.89
N GLU A 60 -18.22 -14.25 -23.96
CA GLU A 60 -18.82 -15.58 -24.15
C GLU A 60 -17.78 -16.72 -24.20
N ARG A 61 -16.57 -16.42 -24.68
CA ARG A 61 -15.50 -17.40 -24.73
C ARG A 61 -14.77 -17.61 -23.43
N LEU A 62 -14.58 -16.54 -22.65
CA LEU A 62 -13.79 -16.55 -21.41
C LEU A 62 -14.62 -16.93 -20.18
N TRP A 63 -15.93 -16.67 -20.20
CA TRP A 63 -16.84 -16.97 -19.09
C TRP A 63 -18.12 -17.65 -19.62
N PRO A 64 -18.32 -18.94 -19.30
CA PRO A 64 -19.57 -19.64 -19.59
C PRO A 64 -20.77 -18.96 -18.93
N SER A 65 -21.97 -19.17 -19.49
CA SER A 65 -23.24 -18.49 -19.16
C SER A 65 -23.70 -18.61 -17.70
N ASP A 66 -23.07 -19.46 -16.89
CA ASP A 66 -23.44 -19.75 -15.49
C ASP A 66 -22.58 -18.98 -14.48
N THR A 67 -21.69 -18.09 -14.92
CA THR A 67 -20.75 -17.40 -14.04
C THR A 67 -21.25 -15.98 -13.73
N PHE A 68 -21.63 -15.72 -12.49
CA PHE A 68 -21.98 -14.39 -11.98
C PHE A 68 -20.71 -13.60 -11.63
N VAL A 69 -20.16 -12.85 -12.58
CA VAL A 69 -19.00 -11.95 -12.38
C VAL A 69 -19.22 -10.63 -13.11
N ASP A 70 -18.59 -9.56 -12.64
CA ASP A 70 -18.48 -8.31 -13.41
C ASP A 70 -17.55 -8.54 -14.61
N PHE A 71 -18.15 -8.90 -15.74
CA PHE A 71 -17.47 -9.27 -16.97
C PHE A 71 -16.62 -8.14 -17.56
N ASP A 72 -17.09 -6.90 -17.45
CA ASP A 72 -16.38 -5.75 -18.00
C ASP A 72 -15.08 -5.47 -17.22
N HIS A 73 -15.13 -5.59 -15.90
CA HIS A 73 -13.96 -5.45 -15.05
C HIS A 73 -12.97 -6.61 -15.26
N GLY A 74 -13.47 -7.85 -15.33
CA GLY A 74 -12.66 -9.05 -15.60
C GLY A 74 -11.95 -8.99 -16.94
N LEU A 75 -12.63 -8.58 -18.01
CA LEU A 75 -12.06 -8.46 -19.35
C LEU A 75 -11.00 -7.35 -19.42
N ASN A 76 -11.27 -6.19 -18.83
CA ASN A 76 -10.30 -5.08 -18.78
C ASN A 76 -9.02 -5.49 -18.04
N ASN A 77 -9.13 -6.17 -16.91
CA ASN A 77 -7.99 -6.67 -16.14
C ASN A 77 -7.18 -7.72 -16.92
N ALA A 78 -7.85 -8.63 -17.63
CA ALA A 78 -7.15 -9.63 -18.43
C ALA A 78 -6.39 -9.01 -19.60
N VAL A 79 -6.95 -7.99 -20.27
CA VAL A 79 -6.27 -7.22 -21.33
C VAL A 79 -5.13 -6.39 -20.76
N MET A 80 -5.30 -5.78 -19.59
CA MET A 80 -4.23 -5.03 -18.90
C MET A 80 -3.02 -5.92 -18.61
N ARG A 81 -3.24 -7.12 -18.03
CA ARG A 81 -2.17 -8.10 -17.78
C ARG A 81 -1.50 -8.58 -19.06
N LEU A 82 -2.25 -8.76 -20.12
CA LEU A 82 -1.68 -9.12 -21.43
C LEU A 82 -0.76 -8.02 -21.95
N ARG A 83 -1.17 -6.75 -21.84
CA ARG A 83 -0.34 -5.59 -22.21
C ARG A 83 0.93 -5.49 -21.39
N GLU A 84 0.83 -5.69 -20.09
CA GLU A 84 1.98 -5.68 -19.18
C GLU A 84 3.05 -6.69 -19.63
N VAL A 85 2.67 -7.92 -19.93
CA VAL A 85 3.58 -8.97 -20.42
C VAL A 85 4.17 -8.64 -21.79
N LEU A 86 3.39 -7.99 -22.66
CA LEU A 86 3.84 -7.57 -23.99
C LEU A 86 4.69 -6.27 -23.96
N GLY A 87 4.69 -5.54 -22.84
CA GLY A 87 5.25 -4.19 -22.76
C GLY A 87 4.51 -3.21 -23.65
N ASP A 88 3.17 -3.31 -23.69
CA ASP A 88 2.27 -2.50 -24.50
C ASP A 88 1.51 -1.47 -23.63
N SER A 89 1.06 -0.37 -24.23
CA SER A 89 0.31 0.70 -23.54
C SER A 89 -1.05 0.92 -24.20
N SER A 90 -2.06 1.30 -23.41
CA SER A 90 -3.37 1.70 -23.91
C SER A 90 -3.32 2.99 -24.74
N ASP A 91 -2.42 3.92 -24.38
CA ASP A 91 -2.36 5.26 -24.95
C ASP A 91 -1.52 5.32 -26.22
N HIS A 92 -0.51 4.43 -26.31
CA HIS A 92 0.34 4.27 -27.49
C HIS A 92 0.48 2.79 -27.83
N PRO A 93 -0.60 2.14 -28.33
CA PRO A 93 -0.63 0.71 -28.53
C PRO A 93 0.31 0.27 -29.66
N ARG A 94 1.14 -0.74 -29.36
CA ARG A 94 2.05 -1.38 -30.33
C ARG A 94 1.53 -2.73 -30.81
N PHE A 95 0.74 -3.41 -29.96
CA PHE A 95 0.22 -4.75 -30.21
C PHE A 95 -1.31 -4.78 -30.14
N ILE A 96 -1.91 -4.18 -29.11
CA ILE A 96 -3.34 -4.29 -28.83
C ILE A 96 -3.98 -2.90 -28.77
N GLU A 97 -4.80 -2.57 -29.72
CA GLU A 97 -5.60 -1.35 -29.74
C GLU A 97 -6.95 -1.58 -29.05
N THR A 98 -7.35 -0.62 -28.20
CA THR A 98 -8.70 -0.58 -27.62
C THR A 98 -9.60 0.30 -28.46
N LEU A 99 -10.74 -0.24 -28.88
CA LEU A 99 -11.81 0.53 -29.50
C LEU A 99 -12.95 0.69 -28.47
N PRO A 100 -13.14 1.90 -27.91
CA PRO A 100 -14.11 2.13 -26.86
C PRO A 100 -15.49 1.58 -27.20
N ARG A 101 -16.11 0.84 -26.29
CA ARG A 101 -17.42 0.18 -26.42
C ARG A 101 -17.55 -0.85 -27.53
N ARG A 102 -16.52 -1.09 -28.35
CA ARG A 102 -16.57 -2.02 -29.50
C ARG A 102 -15.76 -3.30 -29.26
N GLY A 103 -14.56 -3.20 -28.70
CA GLY A 103 -13.69 -4.36 -28.48
C GLY A 103 -12.21 -4.05 -28.60
N TYR A 104 -11.45 -5.06 -28.97
CA TYR A 104 -9.99 -4.99 -29.09
C TYR A 104 -9.53 -5.47 -30.47
N ARG A 105 -8.37 -4.98 -30.94
CA ARG A 105 -7.79 -5.33 -32.23
C ARG A 105 -6.28 -5.56 -32.07
N PHE A 106 -5.76 -6.61 -32.70
CA PHE A 106 -4.32 -6.83 -32.80
C PHE A 106 -3.77 -6.05 -34.00
N ILE A 107 -2.80 -5.15 -33.76
CA ILE A 107 -2.33 -4.19 -34.78
C ILE A 107 -0.92 -4.46 -35.29
N ALA A 108 -0.14 -5.34 -34.63
CA ALA A 108 1.21 -5.66 -35.08
C ALA A 108 1.22 -6.69 -36.21
N PRO A 109 2.24 -6.69 -37.08
CA PRO A 109 2.41 -7.72 -38.13
C PRO A 109 2.60 -9.12 -37.50
N VAL A 110 1.94 -10.11 -38.10
CA VAL A 110 1.94 -11.50 -37.63
C VAL A 110 2.54 -12.42 -38.68
N GLU A 111 3.46 -13.29 -38.29
CA GLU A 111 4.08 -14.30 -39.14
C GLU A 111 3.61 -15.71 -38.71
N LEU A 112 3.05 -16.48 -39.65
CA LEU A 112 2.59 -17.83 -39.42
C LEU A 112 3.73 -18.82 -39.74
N ARG A 113 4.19 -19.59 -38.75
CA ARG A 113 5.15 -20.68 -38.96
C ARG A 113 4.41 -22.02 -39.07
N THR A 114 4.37 -22.59 -40.24
CA THR A 114 4.02 -24.00 -40.44
C THR A 114 5.23 -24.87 -40.20
N SER A 115 5.06 -26.03 -39.56
CA SER A 115 6.11 -26.98 -39.11
C SER A 115 6.90 -27.69 -40.22
N ALA A 116 7.22 -26.99 -41.31
CA ALA A 116 7.96 -27.54 -42.45
C ALA A 116 9.19 -26.72 -42.87
N SER A 117 9.96 -26.16 -41.94
CA SER A 117 11.26 -25.58 -42.29
C SER A 117 12.23 -25.62 -41.12
N VAL A 118 12.68 -26.84 -40.81
CA VAL A 118 13.97 -27.09 -40.17
C VAL A 118 14.94 -27.53 -41.26
N GLN A 119 15.60 -26.56 -41.89
CA GLN A 119 16.91 -26.80 -42.54
C GLN A 119 17.62 -25.47 -42.84
N ALA A 120 18.88 -25.40 -42.38
CA ALA A 120 19.99 -24.62 -42.87
C ALA A 120 20.01 -23.09 -42.62
N ALA A 121 20.89 -22.71 -41.73
CA ALA A 121 21.58 -21.42 -41.82
C ALA A 121 22.40 -21.29 -43.10
N PRO A 122 22.64 -20.09 -43.61
CA PRO A 122 24.01 -19.72 -43.85
C PRO A 122 24.43 -18.39 -43.19
N ASP A 123 25.72 -18.38 -42.85
CA ASP A 123 26.56 -17.24 -42.49
C ASP A 123 26.47 -16.07 -43.48
N ALA A 124 26.65 -14.88 -42.95
CA ALA A 124 27.55 -13.84 -43.46
C ALA A 124 27.30 -12.52 -42.70
N ALA A 125 28.15 -12.20 -41.80
CA ALA A 125 29.24 -11.25 -41.81
C ALA A 125 28.98 -9.85 -42.42
N LYS A 126 29.13 -8.81 -41.58
CA LYS A 126 29.95 -7.59 -41.69
C LYS A 126 29.49 -6.58 -40.61
N ALA A 127 30.18 -6.42 -39.55
CA ALA A 127 31.37 -5.63 -39.22
C ALA A 127 31.16 -4.09 -39.30
N LYS A 128 31.27 -3.46 -38.15
CA LYS A 128 32.05 -2.23 -37.97
C LYS A 128 32.56 -2.11 -36.53
N ARG A 129 33.90 -2.12 -36.45
CA ARG A 129 34.76 -1.90 -35.27
C ARG A 129 34.84 -0.41 -34.93
N TYR A 130 35.11 -0.10 -33.68
CA TYR A 130 36.11 0.87 -33.23
C TYR A 130 36.67 0.48 -31.85
N PRO A 131 37.84 1.04 -31.41
CA PRO A 131 39.04 0.20 -31.26
C PRO A 131 39.58 0.12 -29.82
N ASP A 132 40.51 -0.81 -29.70
CA ASP A 132 41.30 -1.23 -28.57
C ASP A 132 42.58 -0.40 -28.39
N VAL A 133 43.09 -0.26 -27.19
CA VAL A 133 44.48 0.11 -26.90
C VAL A 133 45.00 -0.61 -25.66
N SER A 134 45.99 -1.39 -25.84
CA SER A 134 47.37 -1.63 -25.39
C SER A 134 47.55 -2.76 -24.39
N ALA A 135 48.44 -3.61 -24.54
CA ALA A 135 49.72 -4.00 -25.12
C ALA A 135 50.45 -4.99 -24.15
N VAL A 136 50.73 -6.17 -24.54
CA VAL A 136 51.98 -6.90 -24.94
C VAL A 136 53.21 -6.75 -23.98
N PRO A 137 54.20 -7.68 -23.81
CA PRO A 137 54.46 -8.96 -24.50
C PRO A 137 55.13 -10.15 -23.69
N ALA A 138 55.15 -11.27 -24.32
CA ALA A 138 56.23 -12.17 -24.80
C ALA A 138 56.80 -13.23 -23.82
N ALA A 139 57.14 -14.36 -24.14
CA ALA A 139 57.82 -15.17 -25.08
C ALA A 139 57.96 -16.60 -24.46
N GLY A 140 58.00 -17.67 -25.06
CA GLY A 140 58.60 -18.28 -26.11
C GLY A 140 58.73 -19.76 -25.81
N GLY A 141 58.61 -20.60 -26.80
CA GLY A 141 59.53 -21.56 -27.28
C GLY A 141 59.09 -23.04 -27.28
N SER A 142 58.58 -23.44 -28.37
CA SER A 142 59.01 -24.58 -29.23
C SER A 142 59.18 -26.02 -28.69
N GLY A 143 58.55 -26.96 -29.41
CA GLY A 143 59.19 -28.23 -29.77
C GLY A 143 58.30 -29.46 -29.70
N ASN A 144 57.77 -29.88 -30.83
CA ASN A 144 57.34 -31.23 -31.16
C ASN A 144 58.51 -31.85 -31.94
N PRO A 145 58.75 -33.17 -32.23
CA PRO A 145 57.78 -34.25 -32.41
C PRO A 145 58.30 -35.66 -32.01
N GLY A 146 57.51 -36.72 -32.18
CA GLY A 146 58.02 -38.06 -32.53
C GLY A 146 57.38 -39.26 -31.84
N LEU A 147 56.49 -39.94 -32.51
CA LEU A 147 56.20 -41.36 -32.36
C LEU A 147 57.30 -42.13 -33.08
N PRO A 148 57.72 -43.42 -32.75
CA PRO A 148 56.88 -44.55 -33.13
C PRO A 148 56.96 -45.83 -32.25
N GLN A 149 56.00 -46.74 -32.51
CA GLN A 149 55.97 -48.21 -32.61
C GLN A 149 56.56 -49.17 -31.55
N ARG A 150 55.59 -50.02 -31.10
CA ARG A 150 55.60 -51.50 -30.92
C ARG A 150 56.94 -52.23 -30.67
N GLU A 151 56.92 -53.05 -29.61
CA GLU A 151 57.11 -54.52 -29.77
C GLU A 151 56.81 -55.29 -28.48
N SER A 152 56.57 -56.56 -28.67
CA SER A 152 55.92 -57.61 -27.90
C SER A 152 56.80 -58.32 -26.87
N GLU A 153 56.08 -59.12 -26.05
CA GLU A 153 56.50 -60.37 -25.37
C GLU A 153 57.08 -60.30 -23.96
N GLY A 154 56.49 -61.15 -23.11
CA GLY A 154 57.12 -61.64 -21.90
C GLY A 154 56.26 -61.90 -20.70
N SER A 155 55.58 -63.02 -20.65
CA SER A 155 54.90 -63.60 -19.50
C SER A 155 55.81 -63.95 -18.34
N HIS A 156 55.58 -63.45 -17.13
CA HIS A 156 55.86 -64.15 -15.86
C HIS A 156 55.03 -63.72 -14.70
N PRO A 157 54.61 -64.60 -13.78
CA PRO A 157 53.61 -64.34 -12.75
C PRO A 157 54.22 -63.60 -11.56
N ARG A 158 53.67 -62.43 -11.23
CA ARG A 158 54.11 -61.73 -10.04
C ARG A 158 53.18 -62.07 -8.85
N ARG A 159 53.80 -62.60 -7.80
CA ARG A 159 53.24 -62.82 -6.46
C ARG A 159 52.61 -61.54 -5.92
N PHE A 160 51.32 -61.61 -5.60
CA PHE A 160 50.63 -60.53 -4.87
C PHE A 160 51.22 -60.45 -3.47
N SER A 161 51.76 -59.28 -3.10
CA SER A 161 52.27 -59.04 -1.77
C SER A 161 51.08 -58.66 -0.86
N LEU A 162 51.02 -59.24 0.32
CA LEU A 162 49.96 -58.97 1.38
C LEU A 162 49.84 -57.53 1.74
N SER A 163 50.79 -56.66 1.46
CA SER A 163 50.77 -55.23 1.70
C SER A 163 49.77 -54.44 0.81
N ARG A 164 49.45 -54.94 -0.41
CA ARG A 164 48.51 -54.28 -1.32
C ARG A 164 47.03 -54.54 -0.92
N ILE A 165 46.77 -55.72 -0.33
CA ILE A 165 45.44 -56.06 0.17
C ILE A 165 45.11 -55.22 1.44
N ALA A 166 46.12 -55.02 2.31
CA ALA A 166 45.94 -54.15 3.48
C ALA A 166 45.71 -52.67 3.11
N LEU A 167 46.37 -52.16 2.03
CA LEU A 167 46.12 -50.79 1.55
C LEU A 167 44.74 -50.62 0.90
N LEU A 168 44.27 -51.62 0.16
CA LEU A 168 42.90 -51.61 -0.39
C LEU A 168 41.83 -51.70 0.70
N ALA A 169 42.05 -52.55 1.70
CA ALA A 169 41.12 -52.62 2.85
C ALA A 169 41.09 -51.31 3.66
N ALA A 170 42.23 -50.64 3.86
CA ALA A 170 42.28 -49.33 4.52
C ALA A 170 41.60 -48.22 3.68
N ALA A 171 41.74 -48.24 2.35
CA ALA A 171 41.06 -47.29 1.46
C ALA A 171 39.54 -47.49 1.43
N VAL A 172 39.06 -48.75 1.49
CA VAL A 172 37.60 -49.03 1.58
C VAL A 172 37.03 -48.61 2.94
N LEU A 173 37.78 -48.83 4.03
CA LEU A 173 37.37 -48.37 5.36
C LEU A 173 37.36 -46.83 5.50
N ALA A 174 38.36 -46.16 4.91
CA ALA A 174 38.40 -44.69 4.86
C ALA A 174 37.29 -44.14 3.97
N GLY A 175 37.00 -44.75 2.83
CA GLY A 175 35.90 -44.38 1.94
C GLY A 175 34.53 -44.56 2.59
N SER A 176 34.31 -45.67 3.31
CA SER A 176 33.05 -45.91 4.06
C SER A 176 32.86 -44.96 5.26
N ALA A 177 33.96 -44.61 5.95
CA ALA A 177 33.92 -43.59 7.01
C ALA A 177 33.61 -42.19 6.47
N LEU A 178 34.15 -41.83 5.29
CA LEU A 178 33.87 -40.58 4.63
C LEU A 178 32.42 -40.49 4.15
N ILE A 179 31.91 -41.57 3.53
CA ILE A 179 30.49 -41.66 3.10
C ILE A 179 29.54 -41.63 4.31
N SER A 180 29.88 -42.33 5.41
CA SER A 180 29.11 -42.27 6.65
C SER A 180 29.17 -40.88 7.29
N GLY A 181 30.32 -40.18 7.24
CA GLY A 181 30.45 -38.81 7.71
C GLY A 181 29.63 -37.82 6.87
N ILE A 182 29.62 -37.97 5.56
CA ILE A 182 28.81 -37.13 4.64
C ILE A 182 27.32 -37.41 4.81
N THR A 183 26.92 -38.70 4.96
CA THR A 183 25.50 -39.05 5.22
C THR A 183 25.04 -38.57 6.57
N VAL A 184 25.83 -38.69 7.64
CA VAL A 184 25.50 -38.15 8.96
C VAL A 184 25.44 -36.62 8.94
N HIS A 185 26.33 -35.97 8.19
CA HIS A 185 26.33 -34.50 8.04
C HIS A 185 25.13 -34.05 7.20
N TYR A 186 24.78 -34.77 6.13
CA TYR A 186 23.58 -34.51 5.32
C TYR A 186 22.29 -34.78 6.09
N VAL A 187 22.20 -35.88 6.82
CA VAL A 187 21.04 -36.22 7.67
C VAL A 187 20.93 -35.26 8.86
N ARG A 188 22.05 -34.80 9.45
CA ARG A 188 22.01 -33.74 10.47
C ARG A 188 21.65 -32.38 9.87
N GLY A 189 22.10 -32.06 8.67
CA GLY A 189 21.70 -30.86 7.94
C GLY A 189 20.21 -30.85 7.59
N VAL A 190 19.68 -31.97 7.11
CA VAL A 190 18.25 -32.15 6.81
C VAL A 190 17.39 -32.18 8.08
N ASN A 191 17.89 -32.77 9.19
CA ASN A 191 17.19 -32.75 10.48
C ASN A 191 17.34 -31.42 11.23
N ALA A 192 18.42 -30.66 11.00
CA ALA A 192 18.55 -29.29 11.51
C ALA A 192 17.66 -28.30 10.73
N SER A 193 17.36 -28.57 9.46
CA SER A 193 16.34 -27.81 8.71
C SER A 193 14.91 -28.22 9.05
N LYS A 194 14.68 -29.45 9.52
CA LYS A 194 13.38 -29.89 10.07
C LYS A 194 13.15 -29.49 11.52
N GLY A 195 14.16 -29.03 12.24
CA GLY A 195 14.07 -28.60 13.65
C GLY A 195 13.95 -27.10 13.87
N LYS A 196 14.03 -26.25 12.83
CA LYS A 196 13.49 -24.91 12.86
C LYS A 196 11.99 -25.03 12.59
N ALA A 197 11.19 -25.24 13.65
CA ALA A 197 9.79 -24.88 13.61
C ALA A 197 9.72 -23.47 12.97
N ASN A 198 9.10 -23.37 11.81
CA ASN A 198 8.89 -22.11 11.11
C ASN A 198 8.10 -21.20 12.08
N ARG A 199 8.79 -20.35 12.83
CA ARG A 199 8.17 -19.33 13.67
C ARG A 199 7.72 -18.24 12.74
N SER A 200 6.44 -18.17 12.48
CA SER A 200 5.85 -17.04 11.77
C SER A 200 6.09 -15.79 12.61
N SER A 201 6.93 -14.88 12.11
CA SER A 201 7.23 -13.62 12.78
C SER A 201 6.37 -12.47 12.26
N SER A 202 5.61 -12.72 11.20
CA SER A 202 4.75 -11.74 10.56
C SER A 202 3.45 -12.35 10.07
N LEU A 203 2.35 -11.61 10.24
CA LEU A 203 1.03 -12.05 9.78
C LEU A 203 0.15 -10.89 9.29
N VAL A 204 -0.83 -11.24 8.48
CA VAL A 204 -1.97 -10.39 8.16
C VAL A 204 -3.26 -11.08 8.65
N VAL A 205 -4.15 -10.28 9.24
CA VAL A 205 -5.55 -10.69 9.45
C VAL A 205 -6.35 -10.09 8.31
N LEU A 206 -6.86 -10.94 7.42
CA LEU A 206 -7.73 -10.50 6.34
C LEU A 206 -9.11 -10.08 6.88
N PRO A 207 -9.83 -9.20 6.18
CA PRO A 207 -11.17 -8.81 6.58
C PRO A 207 -12.08 -10.03 6.75
N LEU A 208 -12.63 -10.19 7.96
CA LEU A 208 -13.56 -11.26 8.25
C LEU A 208 -14.84 -11.09 7.43
N GLU A 209 -15.32 -12.15 6.82
CA GLU A 209 -16.52 -12.11 6.00
C GLU A 209 -17.78 -12.10 6.86
N ASN A 210 -18.72 -11.22 6.53
CA ASN A 210 -20.01 -11.14 7.21
C ASN A 210 -20.98 -12.22 6.67
N LEU A 211 -21.23 -13.27 7.43
CA LEU A 211 -22.18 -14.35 7.10
C LEU A 211 -23.57 -14.15 7.69
N SER A 212 -23.89 -12.98 8.27
CA SER A 212 -25.23 -12.73 8.83
C SER A 212 -26.34 -12.59 7.77
N GLY A 213 -25.96 -12.37 6.50
CA GLY A 213 -26.89 -12.07 5.39
C GLY A 213 -27.41 -10.63 5.41
N ASP A 214 -27.03 -9.84 6.38
CA ASP A 214 -27.43 -8.43 6.56
C ASP A 214 -26.21 -7.50 6.38
N LYS A 215 -26.19 -6.73 5.29
CA LYS A 215 -25.14 -5.75 5.02
C LYS A 215 -25.03 -4.64 6.07
N GLU A 216 -26.11 -4.36 6.79
CA GLU A 216 -26.06 -3.39 7.87
C GLU A 216 -25.18 -3.85 9.03
N GLN A 217 -24.82 -5.13 9.08
CA GLN A 217 -23.89 -5.70 10.07
C GLN A 217 -22.44 -5.77 9.59
N ASP A 218 -22.09 -5.24 8.41
CA ASP A 218 -20.70 -5.19 7.93
C ASP A 218 -19.78 -4.43 8.91
N TYR A 219 -20.32 -3.40 9.60
CA TYR A 219 -19.56 -2.69 10.63
C TYR A 219 -19.07 -3.62 11.75
N PHE A 220 -19.84 -4.67 12.05
CA PHE A 220 -19.50 -5.62 13.10
C PHE A 220 -18.35 -6.54 12.68
N ALA A 221 -18.38 -7.08 11.45
CA ALA A 221 -17.31 -7.90 10.91
C ALA A 221 -16.01 -7.08 10.73
N ASP A 222 -16.12 -5.84 10.21
CA ASP A 222 -15.01 -4.92 10.09
C ASP A 222 -14.40 -4.56 11.45
N GLY A 223 -15.25 -4.35 12.46
CA GLY A 223 -14.82 -4.07 13.82
C GLY A 223 -14.13 -5.25 14.48
N MET A 224 -14.64 -6.48 14.28
CA MET A 224 -13.98 -7.68 14.75
C MET A 224 -12.59 -7.87 14.12
N THR A 225 -12.45 -7.57 12.84
CA THR A 225 -11.16 -7.57 12.16
C THR A 225 -10.20 -6.54 12.77
N ASP A 226 -10.69 -5.32 13.01
CA ASP A 226 -9.92 -4.23 13.63
C ASP A 226 -9.37 -4.64 15.00
N ASP A 227 -10.23 -5.20 15.84
CA ASP A 227 -9.86 -5.59 17.19
C ASP A 227 -8.90 -6.78 17.24
N LEU A 228 -9.05 -7.75 16.32
CA LEU A 228 -8.09 -8.86 16.20
C LEU A 228 -6.71 -8.32 15.80
N ILE A 229 -6.64 -7.43 14.82
CA ILE A 229 -5.40 -6.75 14.41
C ILE A 229 -4.80 -6.00 15.60
N ALA A 230 -5.61 -5.20 16.30
CA ALA A 230 -5.15 -4.40 17.43
C ALA A 230 -4.64 -5.26 18.60
N ASN A 231 -5.32 -6.38 18.89
CA ASN A 231 -4.90 -7.29 19.96
C ASN A 231 -3.61 -8.02 19.63
N LEU A 232 -3.45 -8.49 18.39
CA LEU A 232 -2.25 -9.17 17.93
C LEU A 232 -1.06 -8.20 17.80
N ALA A 233 -1.31 -6.95 17.41
CA ALA A 233 -0.29 -5.91 17.32
C ALA A 233 0.33 -5.50 18.68
N LYS A 234 -0.34 -5.81 19.80
CA LYS A 234 0.22 -5.59 21.15
C LYS A 234 1.44 -6.49 21.44
N ILE A 235 1.67 -7.52 20.64
CA ILE A 235 2.75 -8.49 20.80
C ILE A 235 4.00 -7.98 20.08
N HIS A 236 5.00 -7.52 20.82
CA HIS A 236 6.20 -6.89 20.27
C HIS A 236 7.02 -7.78 19.32
N SER A 237 6.99 -9.10 19.52
CA SER A 237 7.72 -10.07 18.70
C SER A 237 6.97 -10.47 17.42
N LEU A 238 5.76 -9.94 17.18
CA LEU A 238 4.91 -10.24 16.04
C LEU A 238 4.70 -8.99 15.18
N ARG A 239 5.11 -9.05 13.92
CA ARG A 239 4.77 -8.02 12.95
C ARG A 239 3.37 -8.30 12.40
N VAL A 240 2.40 -7.50 12.78
CA VAL A 240 1.02 -7.58 12.28
C VAL A 240 0.80 -6.50 11.22
N ILE A 241 0.25 -6.90 10.07
CA ILE A 241 -0.13 -5.95 9.01
C ILE A 241 -1.29 -5.09 9.50
N SER A 242 -1.19 -3.80 9.27
CA SER A 242 -2.20 -2.85 9.71
C SER A 242 -3.57 -3.06 9.04
N ARG A 243 -4.59 -2.54 9.71
CA ARG A 243 -5.96 -2.58 9.23
C ARG A 243 -6.13 -1.98 7.82
N SER A 244 -5.59 -0.79 7.56
CA SER A 244 -5.77 -0.11 6.27
C SER A 244 -5.22 -0.95 5.10
N THR A 245 -4.09 -1.60 5.31
CA THR A 245 -3.50 -2.53 4.34
C THR A 245 -4.32 -3.81 4.21
N ALA A 246 -4.78 -4.39 5.32
CA ALA A 246 -5.60 -5.60 5.31
C ALA A 246 -6.95 -5.35 4.61
N MET A 247 -7.60 -4.22 4.88
CA MET A 247 -8.90 -3.87 4.30
C MET A 247 -8.86 -3.59 2.78
N ALA A 248 -7.68 -3.34 2.20
CA ALA A 248 -7.52 -3.26 0.75
C ALA A 248 -7.80 -4.61 0.04
N TYR A 249 -7.81 -5.69 0.80
CA TYR A 249 -8.15 -7.03 0.32
C TYR A 249 -9.61 -7.44 0.59
N LYS A 250 -10.46 -6.54 1.13
CA LYS A 250 -11.88 -6.84 1.37
C LYS A 250 -12.59 -7.17 0.06
N GLY A 251 -13.23 -8.35 0.02
CA GLY A 251 -13.94 -8.85 -1.16
C GLY A 251 -13.03 -9.23 -2.34
N THR A 252 -11.72 -9.33 -2.14
CA THR A 252 -10.80 -9.83 -3.18
C THR A 252 -10.85 -11.35 -3.22
N HIS A 253 -10.70 -11.91 -4.42
CA HIS A 253 -10.54 -13.37 -4.65
C HIS A 253 -9.08 -13.73 -4.97
N LYS A 254 -8.11 -12.90 -4.55
CA LYS A 254 -6.69 -13.23 -4.71
C LYS A 254 -6.32 -14.45 -3.89
N PRO A 255 -5.53 -15.40 -4.43
CA PRO A 255 -5.01 -16.52 -3.65
C PRO A 255 -4.16 -16.06 -2.46
N LEU A 256 -4.29 -16.71 -1.29
CA LEU A 256 -3.55 -16.36 -0.08
C LEU A 256 -2.02 -16.27 -0.28
N PRO A 257 -1.37 -17.18 -1.04
CA PRO A 257 0.06 -17.08 -1.31
C PRO A 257 0.46 -15.79 -2.06
N GLN A 258 -0.42 -15.28 -2.92
CA GLN A 258 -0.18 -14.02 -3.61
C GLN A 258 -0.29 -12.84 -2.64
N ILE A 259 -1.34 -12.79 -1.82
CA ILE A 259 -1.53 -11.74 -0.81
C ILE A 259 -0.33 -11.70 0.14
N ALA A 260 0.09 -12.85 0.63
CA ALA A 260 1.21 -12.93 1.55
C ALA A 260 2.55 -12.52 0.92
N THR A 261 2.74 -12.80 -0.36
CA THR A 261 3.92 -12.33 -1.12
C THR A 261 3.89 -10.81 -1.29
N GLU A 262 2.73 -10.24 -1.64
CA GLU A 262 2.54 -8.79 -1.77
C GLU A 262 2.79 -8.05 -0.45
N LEU A 263 2.38 -8.65 0.68
CA LEU A 263 2.52 -8.09 2.03
C LEU A 263 3.80 -8.50 2.75
N ASN A 264 4.56 -9.44 2.17
CA ASN A 264 5.75 -10.02 2.76
C ASN A 264 5.49 -10.52 4.20
N VAL A 265 4.51 -11.43 4.33
CA VAL A 265 4.13 -12.06 5.61
C VAL A 265 4.29 -13.57 5.56
N ASP A 266 4.54 -14.17 6.73
CA ASP A 266 4.75 -15.62 6.88
C ASP A 266 3.42 -16.40 7.01
N ALA A 267 2.39 -15.73 7.56
CA ALA A 267 1.08 -16.33 7.83
C ALA A 267 -0.07 -15.38 7.52
N VAL A 268 -1.22 -15.96 7.24
CA VAL A 268 -2.49 -15.27 6.98
C VAL A 268 -3.52 -15.81 7.95
N VAL A 269 -4.26 -14.91 8.61
CA VAL A 269 -5.50 -15.21 9.32
C VAL A 269 -6.66 -14.80 8.43
N GLU A 270 -7.56 -15.75 8.15
CA GLU A 270 -8.83 -15.48 7.47
C GLU A 270 -9.98 -16.04 8.27
N GLY A 271 -11.21 -15.68 7.94
CA GLY A 271 -12.35 -16.20 8.66
C GLY A 271 -13.64 -15.47 8.39
N THR A 272 -14.64 -15.82 9.18
CA THR A 272 -16.01 -15.32 9.03
C THR A 272 -16.59 -14.90 10.37
N VAL A 273 -17.50 -13.94 10.34
CA VAL A 273 -18.30 -13.51 11.48
C VAL A 273 -19.78 -13.65 11.15
N MET A 274 -20.53 -14.27 12.04
CA MET A 274 -21.99 -14.36 11.95
C MET A 274 -22.61 -13.87 13.26
N ARG A 275 -23.50 -12.90 13.18
CA ARG A 275 -24.31 -12.44 14.31
C ARG A 275 -25.78 -12.80 14.06
N VAL A 276 -26.39 -13.51 14.97
CA VAL A 276 -27.80 -13.84 14.95
C VAL A 276 -28.41 -13.52 16.30
N GLY A 277 -29.23 -12.49 16.35
CA GLY A 277 -29.81 -11.98 17.59
C GLY A 277 -28.73 -11.58 18.60
N ASN A 278 -28.71 -12.27 19.75
CA ASN A 278 -27.77 -12.00 20.85
C ASN A 278 -26.54 -12.94 20.84
N ARG A 279 -26.28 -13.67 19.76
CA ARG A 279 -25.14 -14.59 19.64
C ARG A 279 -24.23 -14.17 18.50
N VAL A 280 -22.94 -14.32 18.75
CA VAL A 280 -21.86 -14.10 17.78
C VAL A 280 -21.09 -15.40 17.61
N ARG A 281 -20.85 -15.77 16.36
CA ARG A 281 -19.97 -16.87 15.97
C ARG A 281 -18.83 -16.29 15.13
N ILE A 282 -17.58 -16.65 15.50
CA ILE A 282 -16.38 -16.33 14.72
C ILE A 282 -15.75 -17.65 14.32
N THR A 283 -15.56 -17.87 13.04
CA THR A 283 -14.69 -18.93 12.52
C THR A 283 -13.41 -18.26 12.06
N ALA A 284 -12.28 -18.76 12.52
CA ALA A 284 -10.97 -18.20 12.15
C ALA A 284 -10.02 -19.35 11.79
N GLU A 285 -9.19 -19.10 10.78
CA GLU A 285 -8.21 -20.03 10.26
C GLU A 285 -6.86 -19.35 10.16
N LEU A 286 -5.80 -20.05 10.53
CA LEU A 286 -4.41 -19.61 10.38
C LEU A 286 -3.73 -20.46 9.31
N VAL A 287 -3.28 -19.83 8.24
CA VAL A 287 -2.64 -20.49 7.11
C VAL A 287 -1.18 -20.07 7.01
N GLN A 288 -0.27 -21.05 6.98
CA GLN A 288 1.14 -20.81 6.69
C GLN A 288 1.36 -20.73 5.18
N VAL A 289 1.83 -19.59 4.71
CA VAL A 289 1.90 -19.31 3.27
C VAL A 289 2.94 -20.13 2.54
N SER A 290 4.11 -20.36 3.17
CA SER A 290 5.22 -21.09 2.53
C SER A 290 4.91 -22.54 2.17
N THR A 291 3.93 -23.14 2.83
CA THR A 291 3.53 -24.55 2.68
C THR A 291 2.09 -24.72 2.23
N ASP A 292 1.31 -23.64 2.16
CA ASP A 292 -0.15 -23.65 1.95
C ASP A 292 -0.86 -24.60 2.94
N GLN A 293 -0.37 -24.61 4.17
CA GLN A 293 -0.85 -25.49 5.21
C GLN A 293 -1.71 -24.74 6.22
N HIS A 294 -2.92 -25.21 6.46
CA HIS A 294 -3.71 -24.75 7.59
C HIS A 294 -3.03 -25.20 8.88
N LEU A 295 -2.50 -24.25 9.64
CA LEU A 295 -1.90 -24.50 10.94
C LEU A 295 -2.96 -24.74 12.00
N TRP A 296 -4.06 -24.02 11.88
CA TRP A 296 -5.15 -24.05 12.83
C TRP A 296 -6.44 -23.53 12.18
N ALA A 297 -7.57 -24.09 12.57
CA ALA A 297 -8.92 -23.63 12.27
C ALA A 297 -9.85 -23.97 13.43
N ASP A 298 -10.63 -23.02 13.91
CA ASP A 298 -11.58 -23.23 14.99
C ASP A 298 -12.78 -22.29 14.90
N THR A 299 -13.85 -22.65 15.59
CA THR A 299 -15.10 -21.88 15.64
C THR A 299 -15.45 -21.55 17.08
N TYR A 300 -15.66 -20.28 17.35
CA TYR A 300 -15.98 -19.74 18.66
C TYR A 300 -17.36 -19.13 18.67
N GLU A 301 -18.14 -19.45 19.70
CA GLU A 301 -19.46 -18.84 19.92
C GLU A 301 -19.53 -18.19 21.30
N SER A 302 -20.26 -17.06 21.36
CA SER A 302 -20.52 -16.38 22.64
C SER A 302 -21.79 -15.51 22.54
N PRO A 303 -22.45 -15.20 23.66
CA PRO A 303 -23.36 -14.06 23.71
C PRO A 303 -22.64 -12.78 23.35
N ILE A 304 -23.35 -11.80 22.79
CA ILE A 304 -22.76 -10.50 22.40
C ILE A 304 -22.16 -9.76 23.62
N GLY A 305 -22.72 -9.98 24.80
CA GLY A 305 -22.19 -9.43 26.05
C GLY A 305 -20.78 -9.88 26.40
N ASP A 306 -20.35 -11.02 25.88
CA ASP A 306 -19.03 -11.61 26.11
C ASP A 306 -18.11 -11.51 24.87
N VAL A 307 -18.46 -10.66 23.90
CA VAL A 307 -17.75 -10.59 22.60
C VAL A 307 -16.27 -10.21 22.75
N LEU A 308 -15.92 -9.35 23.70
CA LEU A 308 -14.53 -8.99 23.99
C LEU A 308 -13.73 -10.17 24.57
N ALA A 309 -14.36 -10.98 25.42
CA ALA A 309 -13.76 -12.23 25.88
C ALA A 309 -13.61 -13.26 24.75
N LEU A 310 -14.54 -13.27 23.81
CA LEU A 310 -14.48 -14.08 22.60
C LEU A 310 -13.27 -13.69 21.74
N GLN A 311 -13.08 -12.40 21.47
CA GLN A 311 -11.92 -11.88 20.73
C GLN A 311 -10.59 -12.22 21.37
N ASN A 312 -10.48 -12.07 22.69
CA ASN A 312 -9.27 -12.42 23.42
C ASN A 312 -8.96 -13.93 23.29
N ARG A 313 -9.98 -14.80 23.33
CA ARG A 313 -9.79 -16.24 23.09
C ARG A 313 -9.28 -16.54 21.70
N VAL A 314 -9.85 -15.91 20.66
CA VAL A 314 -9.41 -16.08 19.27
C VAL A 314 -7.97 -15.57 19.11
N SER A 315 -7.66 -14.37 19.61
CA SER A 315 -6.31 -13.80 19.55
C SER A 315 -5.27 -14.69 20.26
N SER A 316 -5.62 -15.20 21.46
CA SER A 316 -4.72 -16.11 22.21
C SER A 316 -4.48 -17.42 21.47
N ALA A 317 -5.51 -18.01 20.86
CA ALA A 317 -5.38 -19.25 20.10
C ALA A 317 -4.48 -19.04 18.85
N ILE A 318 -4.63 -17.93 18.13
CA ILE A 318 -3.76 -17.60 17.01
C ILE A 318 -2.30 -17.49 17.47
N VAL A 319 -2.05 -16.81 18.59
CA VAL A 319 -0.70 -16.61 19.14
C VAL A 319 -0.06 -17.91 19.61
N ASP A 320 -0.83 -18.76 20.28
CA ASP A 320 -0.35 -20.07 20.75
C ASP A 320 0.07 -20.97 19.57
N GLU A 321 -0.67 -20.90 18.45
CA GLU A 321 -0.38 -21.71 17.27
C GLU A 321 0.83 -21.19 16.46
N ILE A 322 1.03 -19.87 16.40
CA ILE A 322 2.21 -19.26 15.76
C ILE A 322 3.50 -19.60 16.53
N ARG A 323 3.39 -20.12 17.76
CA ARG A 323 4.52 -20.54 18.62
C ARG A 323 5.53 -19.45 18.91
N ILE A 324 5.07 -18.22 19.06
CA ILE A 324 5.91 -17.09 19.47
C ILE A 324 6.17 -17.16 20.98
N ASN A 325 7.40 -16.91 21.40
CA ASN A 325 7.73 -16.76 22.82
C ASN A 325 7.17 -15.44 23.32
N LEU A 326 6.02 -15.49 23.97
CA LEU A 326 5.44 -14.32 24.63
C LEU A 326 6.25 -13.92 25.86
N THR A 327 6.52 -12.64 25.99
CA THR A 327 7.03 -12.07 27.25
C THR A 327 5.94 -12.14 28.33
N LYS A 328 6.33 -11.90 29.58
CA LYS A 328 5.34 -11.83 30.67
C LYS A 328 4.38 -10.66 30.45
N GLU A 329 4.90 -9.55 29.97
CA GLU A 329 4.14 -8.34 29.64
C GLU A 329 3.15 -8.58 28.49
N ASP A 330 3.54 -9.32 27.44
CA ASP A 330 2.63 -9.68 26.33
C ASP A 330 1.46 -10.54 26.84
N LYS A 331 1.74 -11.51 27.73
CA LYS A 331 0.69 -12.37 28.33
C LYS A 331 -0.26 -11.56 29.21
N GLU A 332 0.26 -10.64 30.01
CA GLU A 332 -0.54 -9.76 30.87
C GLU A 332 -1.44 -8.83 30.02
N ARG A 333 -0.93 -8.30 28.90
CA ARG A 333 -1.70 -7.45 27.97
C ARG A 333 -2.83 -8.23 27.29
N LEU A 334 -2.56 -9.45 26.81
CA LEU A 334 -3.59 -10.30 26.21
C LEU A 334 -4.64 -10.77 27.21
N ALA A 335 -4.25 -10.94 28.49
CA ALA A 335 -5.15 -11.38 29.54
C ALA A 335 -6.04 -10.25 30.13
N GLN A 336 -5.77 -8.99 29.80
CA GLN A 336 -6.59 -7.85 30.25
C GLN A 336 -8.01 -8.01 29.68
N LYS A 337 -8.99 -8.12 30.57
CA LYS A 337 -10.42 -8.12 30.19
C LYS A 337 -10.91 -6.67 30.18
N PRO A 338 -11.17 -6.07 29.02
CA PRO A 338 -11.89 -4.81 29.00
C PRO A 338 -13.28 -5.03 29.57
N SER A 339 -13.60 -4.37 30.68
CA SER A 339 -14.96 -4.36 31.22
C SER A 339 -15.72 -3.22 30.56
N VAL A 340 -16.26 -3.47 29.38
CA VAL A 340 -17.04 -2.47 28.61
C VAL A 340 -18.45 -3.02 28.44
N SER A 341 -19.47 -2.16 28.55
CA SER A 341 -20.83 -2.59 28.28
C SER A 341 -21.00 -3.01 26.80
N PRO A 342 -21.74 -4.08 26.50
CA PRO A 342 -21.95 -4.55 25.13
C PRO A 342 -22.54 -3.47 24.22
N GLU A 343 -23.42 -2.65 24.76
CA GLU A 343 -24.09 -1.56 24.05
C GLU A 343 -23.11 -0.41 23.73
N ALA A 344 -22.20 -0.08 24.65
CA ALA A 344 -21.15 0.91 24.40
C ALA A 344 -20.13 0.40 23.37
N TYR A 345 -19.81 -0.89 23.43
CA TYR A 345 -18.93 -1.52 22.46
C TYR A 345 -19.53 -1.51 21.04
N GLU A 346 -20.84 -1.82 20.90
CA GLU A 346 -21.53 -1.77 19.62
C GLU A 346 -21.49 -0.36 19.00
N ASP A 347 -21.75 0.67 19.80
CA ASP A 347 -21.66 2.06 19.31
C ASP A 347 -20.22 2.45 18.96
N TYR A 348 -19.23 1.98 19.72
CA TYR A 348 -17.83 2.18 19.37
C TYR A 348 -17.49 1.58 18.01
N LEU A 349 -17.92 0.34 17.70
CA LEU A 349 -17.71 -0.28 16.40
C LEU A 349 -18.36 0.50 15.26
N LYS A 350 -19.59 1.01 15.45
CA LYS A 350 -20.25 1.89 14.47
C LYS A 350 -19.46 3.18 14.29
N GLY A 351 -18.99 3.78 15.39
CA GLY A 351 -18.12 4.95 15.37
C GLY A 351 -16.86 4.70 14.52
N ARG A 352 -16.16 3.59 14.77
CA ARG A 352 -14.98 3.18 13.99
C ARG A 352 -15.30 2.95 12.51
N TYR A 353 -16.40 2.30 12.20
CA TYR A 353 -16.84 2.07 10.83
C TYR A 353 -17.04 3.39 10.06
N TYR A 354 -17.75 4.36 10.65
CA TYR A 354 -17.98 5.67 10.02
C TYR A 354 -16.71 6.52 9.95
N TRP A 355 -15.85 6.47 10.97
CA TRP A 355 -14.55 7.13 10.96
C TRP A 355 -13.66 6.63 9.81
N ASN A 356 -13.71 5.32 9.51
CA ASN A 356 -12.96 4.71 8.43
C ASN A 356 -13.44 5.10 7.02
N LYS A 357 -14.67 5.61 6.86
CA LYS A 357 -15.17 6.13 5.58
C LYS A 357 -14.45 7.40 5.11
N ARG A 358 -13.71 8.05 6.00
CA ARG A 358 -12.88 9.24 5.70
C ARG A 358 -13.64 10.34 4.95
N SER A 359 -14.90 10.58 5.27
CA SER A 359 -15.74 11.64 4.71
C SER A 359 -16.26 12.56 5.82
N GLY A 360 -16.58 13.81 5.50
CA GLY A 360 -17.11 14.77 6.48
C GLY A 360 -18.36 14.26 7.19
N ASP A 361 -19.33 13.71 6.44
CA ASP A 361 -20.54 13.10 7.00
C ASP A 361 -20.23 11.83 7.81
N GLY A 362 -19.19 11.10 7.40
CA GLY A 362 -18.70 9.94 8.15
C GLY A 362 -18.17 10.34 9.53
N PHE A 363 -17.38 11.40 9.63
CA PHE A 363 -16.86 11.88 10.92
C PHE A 363 -17.97 12.40 11.84
N GLU A 364 -18.98 13.10 11.32
CA GLU A 364 -20.13 13.56 12.13
C GLU A 364 -20.93 12.39 12.70
N LYS A 365 -21.18 11.35 11.88
CA LYS A 365 -21.81 10.12 12.37
C LYS A 365 -20.95 9.38 13.39
N ALA A 366 -19.64 9.32 13.15
CA ALA A 366 -18.69 8.69 14.07
C ALA A 366 -18.69 9.40 15.44
N ILE A 367 -18.71 10.74 15.47
CA ILE A 367 -18.82 11.53 16.70
C ILE A 367 -20.08 11.12 17.46
N GLY A 368 -21.26 11.10 16.80
CA GLY A 368 -22.50 10.71 17.46
C GLY A 368 -22.46 9.32 18.08
N TYR A 369 -21.88 8.34 17.39
CA TYR A 369 -21.74 6.98 17.93
C TYR A 369 -20.72 6.91 19.07
N PHE A 370 -19.58 7.59 18.99
CA PHE A 370 -18.64 7.63 20.11
C PHE A 370 -19.18 8.37 21.33
N GLU A 371 -19.98 9.44 21.15
CA GLU A 371 -20.69 10.12 22.24
C GLU A 371 -21.68 9.18 22.93
N GLU A 372 -22.44 8.39 22.16
CA GLU A 372 -23.33 7.37 22.72
C GLU A 372 -22.54 6.29 23.47
N ALA A 373 -21.40 5.82 22.92
CA ALA A 373 -20.54 4.86 23.59
C ALA A 373 -20.03 5.38 24.95
N THR A 374 -19.54 6.65 24.99
CA THR A 374 -19.07 7.27 26.24
C THR A 374 -20.20 7.59 27.23
N ARG A 375 -21.41 7.82 26.76
CA ARG A 375 -22.59 8.01 27.60
C ARG A 375 -23.03 6.70 28.27
N LYS A 376 -22.96 5.57 27.51
CA LYS A 376 -23.32 4.22 28.02
C LYS A 376 -22.24 3.67 28.94
N ASP A 377 -20.98 3.95 28.65
CA ASP A 377 -19.83 3.58 29.48
C ASP A 377 -18.83 4.73 29.62
N PRO A 378 -18.94 5.53 30.70
CA PRO A 378 -18.03 6.66 30.95
C PRO A 378 -16.58 6.27 31.25
N GLN A 379 -16.26 4.97 31.35
CA GLN A 379 -14.91 4.45 31.53
C GLN A 379 -14.34 3.83 30.23
N TYR A 380 -15.01 4.02 29.10
CA TYR A 380 -14.56 3.46 27.83
C TYR A 380 -13.52 4.37 27.14
N ALA A 381 -12.25 4.21 27.49
CA ALA A 381 -11.12 5.04 27.03
C ALA A 381 -11.01 5.10 25.49
N LEU A 382 -11.20 3.97 24.78
CA LEU A 382 -11.11 3.92 23.31
C LEU A 382 -12.18 4.75 22.61
N ALA A 383 -13.38 4.87 23.18
CA ALA A 383 -14.43 5.73 22.62
C ALA A 383 -14.06 7.21 22.76
N TYR A 384 -13.47 7.63 23.88
CA TYR A 384 -12.92 8.99 24.03
C TYR A 384 -11.75 9.25 23.08
N ALA A 385 -10.86 8.28 22.86
CA ALA A 385 -9.81 8.41 21.87
C ALA A 385 -10.36 8.57 20.45
N GLY A 386 -11.43 7.81 20.10
CA GLY A 386 -12.16 7.97 18.85
C GLY A 386 -12.80 9.35 18.67
N LEU A 387 -13.40 9.92 19.73
CA LEU A 387 -13.88 11.30 19.76
C LEU A 387 -12.77 12.31 19.51
N ALA A 388 -11.63 12.14 20.18
CA ALA A 388 -10.47 13.01 20.02
C ALA A 388 -9.96 13.01 18.57
N ASP A 389 -9.88 11.85 17.95
CA ASP A 389 -9.50 11.70 16.54
C ASP A 389 -10.51 12.38 15.61
N CYS A 390 -11.81 12.16 15.81
CA CYS A 390 -12.85 12.77 14.98
C CYS A 390 -12.85 14.30 15.07
N TYR A 391 -12.83 14.85 16.28
CA TYR A 391 -12.79 16.31 16.48
C TYR A 391 -11.48 16.91 15.93
N GLY A 392 -10.35 16.22 16.08
CA GLY A 392 -9.07 16.66 15.54
C GLY A 392 -9.06 16.73 14.00
N ILE A 393 -9.76 15.80 13.34
CA ILE A 393 -9.83 15.75 11.87
C ILE A 393 -10.88 16.72 11.33
N ILE A 394 -12.08 16.80 11.92
CA ILE A 394 -13.16 17.65 11.40
C ILE A 394 -12.83 19.14 11.53
N GLY A 395 -12.05 19.51 12.53
CA GLY A 395 -11.48 20.85 12.70
C GLY A 395 -10.19 21.09 11.92
N ALA A 396 -9.59 20.04 11.31
CA ALA A 396 -8.39 20.20 10.51
C ALA A 396 -8.71 20.87 9.17
N THR A 397 -7.71 21.54 8.62
CA THR A 397 -7.75 22.25 7.33
C THR A 397 -8.36 21.41 6.22
N ILE A 398 -8.10 20.13 6.26
CA ILE A 398 -8.48 19.10 5.29
C ILE A 398 -9.99 19.03 5.07
N TYR A 399 -10.74 18.88 6.13
CA TYR A 399 -12.20 18.73 6.04
C TYR A 399 -12.94 20.04 6.38
N GLY A 400 -12.33 20.91 7.21
CA GLY A 400 -12.71 22.31 7.46
C GLY A 400 -14.19 22.55 7.72
N ARG A 401 -14.91 21.58 8.30
CA ARG A 401 -16.34 21.70 8.55
C ARG A 401 -16.66 22.51 9.81
N TRP A 402 -15.76 22.42 10.79
CA TRP A 402 -15.89 23.12 12.05
C TRP A 402 -14.70 24.07 12.26
N PRO A 403 -14.91 25.26 12.87
CA PRO A 403 -13.80 26.10 13.27
C PRO A 403 -12.87 25.37 14.22
N ALA A 404 -11.55 25.61 14.09
CA ALA A 404 -10.58 25.03 15.01
C ALA A 404 -10.85 25.44 16.46
N SER A 405 -11.37 26.64 16.69
CA SER A 405 -11.80 27.17 18.00
C SER A 405 -12.91 26.36 18.67
N GLU A 406 -13.72 25.63 17.89
CA GLU A 406 -14.76 24.73 18.42
C GLU A 406 -14.26 23.29 18.53
N ALA A 407 -13.62 22.77 17.50
CA ALA A 407 -13.23 21.37 17.42
C ALA A 407 -12.04 21.03 18.34
N ALA A 408 -11.01 21.88 18.40
CA ALA A 408 -9.79 21.57 19.12
C ALA A 408 -9.98 21.46 20.66
N PRO A 409 -10.76 22.32 21.34
CA PRO A 409 -11.05 22.12 22.76
C PRO A 409 -11.76 20.79 23.04
N LYS A 410 -12.70 20.36 22.17
CA LYS A 410 -13.39 19.08 22.30
C LYS A 410 -12.44 17.91 22.08
N ALA A 411 -11.55 17.99 21.08
CA ALA A 411 -10.52 17.00 20.85
C ALA A 411 -9.58 16.83 22.05
N LYS A 412 -9.13 17.94 22.63
CA LYS A 412 -8.28 17.95 23.82
C LYS A 412 -8.98 17.33 25.02
N ALA A 413 -10.20 17.76 25.32
CA ALA A 413 -10.97 17.24 26.44
C ALA A 413 -11.18 15.72 26.33
N ALA A 414 -11.53 15.24 25.14
CA ALA A 414 -11.70 13.82 24.88
C ALA A 414 -10.36 13.05 25.01
N ALA A 415 -9.27 13.58 24.45
CA ALA A 415 -7.95 12.94 24.57
C ALA A 415 -7.46 12.87 26.03
N ILE A 416 -7.61 13.95 26.80
CA ILE A 416 -7.26 14.00 28.22
C ILE A 416 -8.09 12.97 28.99
N ARG A 417 -9.42 12.91 28.73
CA ARG A 417 -10.28 11.94 29.39
C ARG A 417 -9.90 10.50 29.07
N ALA A 418 -9.56 10.21 27.80
CA ALA A 418 -9.04 8.90 27.41
C ALA A 418 -7.78 8.51 28.19
N LEU A 419 -6.81 9.45 28.33
CA LEU A 419 -5.55 9.24 29.05
C LEU A 419 -5.70 9.17 30.59
N GLU A 420 -6.73 9.82 31.16
CA GLU A 420 -7.08 9.64 32.58
C GLU A 420 -7.55 8.22 32.88
N ILE A 421 -8.28 7.60 31.93
CA ILE A 421 -8.79 6.25 32.07
C ILE A 421 -7.71 5.22 31.74
N ASP A 422 -7.01 5.41 30.61
CA ASP A 422 -5.91 4.55 30.16
C ASP A 422 -4.72 5.38 29.68
N PRO A 423 -3.71 5.59 30.53
CA PRO A 423 -2.51 6.37 30.19
C PRO A 423 -1.62 5.73 29.10
N SER A 424 -1.88 4.49 28.70
CA SER A 424 -1.10 3.76 27.71
C SER A 424 -1.61 3.92 26.27
N LEU A 425 -2.70 4.68 26.04
CA LEU A 425 -3.30 4.85 24.73
C LEU A 425 -2.49 5.80 23.83
N ALA A 426 -1.68 5.23 22.94
CA ALA A 426 -0.90 5.98 21.95
C ALA A 426 -1.80 6.85 21.03
N ALA A 427 -2.99 6.39 20.68
CA ALA A 427 -3.94 7.15 19.88
C ALA A 427 -4.38 8.44 20.59
N ALA A 428 -4.75 8.36 21.86
CA ALA A 428 -5.15 9.54 22.64
C ALA A 428 -4.00 10.53 22.82
N GLU A 429 -2.77 10.04 23.10
CA GLU A 429 -1.59 10.88 23.18
C GLU A 429 -1.27 11.58 21.84
N THR A 430 -1.42 10.86 20.73
CA THR A 430 -1.25 11.42 19.36
C THR A 430 -2.27 12.53 19.08
N SER A 431 -3.54 12.34 19.46
CA SER A 431 -4.60 13.32 19.26
C SER A 431 -4.40 14.56 20.13
N LEU A 432 -3.94 14.38 21.37
CA LEU A 432 -3.58 15.50 22.26
C LEU A 432 -2.38 16.29 21.71
N ALA A 433 -1.33 15.61 21.25
CA ALA A 433 -0.17 16.24 20.63
C ALA A 433 -0.56 16.99 19.34
N THR A 434 -1.48 16.43 18.55
CA THR A 434 -2.01 17.07 17.34
C THR A 434 -2.77 18.36 17.68
N ALA A 435 -3.57 18.37 18.74
CA ALA A 435 -4.28 19.56 19.17
C ALA A 435 -3.34 20.64 19.72
N LYS A 436 -2.30 20.26 20.48
CA LYS A 436 -1.21 21.17 20.90
C LYS A 436 -0.52 21.80 19.70
N PHE A 437 -0.20 21.01 18.67
CA PHE A 437 0.44 21.46 17.45
C PHE A 437 -0.45 22.42 16.64
N ASN A 438 -1.66 21.97 16.28
CA ASN A 438 -2.51 22.69 15.34
C ASN A 438 -3.20 23.93 15.94
N TYR A 439 -3.52 23.89 17.23
CA TYR A 439 -4.37 24.90 17.87
C TYR A 439 -3.67 25.70 18.96
N ASP A 440 -2.99 25.03 19.91
CA ASP A 440 -2.32 25.73 21.00
C ASP A 440 -1.03 26.43 20.57
N TRP A 441 -0.39 25.91 19.49
CA TRP A 441 0.95 26.27 19.04
C TRP A 441 2.01 26.00 20.12
N ASP A 442 1.71 24.98 20.96
CA ASP A 442 2.65 24.42 21.93
C ASP A 442 3.58 23.42 21.23
N TRP A 443 4.60 23.96 20.56
CA TRP A 443 5.54 23.19 19.76
C TRP A 443 6.31 22.14 20.56
N ALA A 444 6.74 22.52 21.78
CA ALA A 444 7.50 21.62 22.64
C ALA A 444 6.63 20.48 23.18
N GLY A 445 5.45 20.81 23.71
CA GLY A 445 4.53 19.80 24.21
C GLY A 445 3.93 18.89 23.11
N ALA A 446 3.83 19.39 21.87
CA ALA A 446 3.45 18.57 20.73
C ALA A 446 4.55 17.56 20.38
N ALA A 447 5.82 18.00 20.29
CA ALA A 447 6.95 17.11 19.99
C ALA A 447 7.12 16.01 21.05
N GLU A 448 6.99 16.38 22.33
CA GLU A 448 7.04 15.43 23.46
C GLU A 448 5.91 14.40 23.37
N GLY A 449 4.67 14.86 23.13
CA GLY A 449 3.52 13.98 23.01
C GLY A 449 3.64 13.00 21.84
N PHE A 450 4.09 13.44 20.66
CA PHE A 450 4.32 12.51 19.54
C PHE A 450 5.38 11.46 19.85
N LYS A 451 6.50 11.85 20.48
CA LYS A 451 7.54 10.90 20.90
C LYS A 451 7.02 9.91 21.95
N LYS A 452 6.23 10.39 22.91
CA LYS A 452 5.59 9.54 23.92
C LYS A 452 4.62 8.56 23.28
N ALA A 453 3.79 8.99 22.32
CA ALA A 453 2.88 8.11 21.59
C ALA A 453 3.64 6.98 20.86
N ILE A 454 4.77 7.30 20.21
CA ILE A 454 5.63 6.30 19.54
C ILE A 454 6.26 5.33 20.56
N GLN A 455 6.61 5.80 21.75
CA GLN A 455 7.15 4.93 22.82
C GLN A 455 6.05 3.99 23.37
N LEU A 456 4.82 4.48 23.53
CA LEU A 456 3.69 3.69 24.00
C LEU A 456 3.31 2.58 23.03
N ASP A 457 3.30 2.89 21.72
CA ASP A 457 3.03 1.92 20.67
C ASP A 457 3.91 2.18 19.44
N PRO A 458 5.05 1.48 19.32
CA PRO A 458 5.93 1.57 18.16
C PRO A 458 5.31 1.05 16.84
N GLY A 459 4.19 0.33 16.92
CA GLY A 459 3.40 -0.15 15.77
C GLY A 459 2.36 0.85 15.27
N TYR A 460 2.08 1.92 16.02
CA TYR A 460 1.03 2.88 15.67
C TYR A 460 1.50 3.88 14.60
N SER A 461 1.27 3.54 13.35
CA SER A 461 1.69 4.29 12.15
C SER A 461 1.25 5.75 12.15
N THR A 462 0.04 6.05 12.68
CA THR A 462 -0.53 7.40 12.75
C THR A 462 0.33 8.34 13.59
N ALA A 463 0.96 7.85 14.67
CA ALA A 463 1.87 8.68 15.48
C ALA A 463 3.06 9.16 14.66
N TYR A 464 3.69 8.27 13.89
CA TYR A 464 4.78 8.63 12.99
C TYR A 464 4.33 9.59 11.87
N GLN A 465 3.15 9.35 11.27
CA GLN A 465 2.58 10.22 10.24
C GLN A 465 2.34 11.64 10.78
N ARG A 466 1.76 11.79 11.98
CA ARG A 466 1.51 13.09 12.60
C ARG A 466 2.80 13.76 13.05
N TYR A 467 3.72 13.01 13.62
CA TYR A 467 5.03 13.54 14.01
C TYR A 467 5.82 14.04 12.79
N SER A 468 5.78 13.33 11.67
CA SER A 468 6.39 13.81 10.43
C SER A 468 5.79 15.12 9.94
N LEU A 469 4.47 15.31 10.09
CA LEU A 469 3.81 16.57 9.75
C LEU A 469 4.32 17.74 10.59
N TYR A 470 4.38 17.53 11.90
CA TYR A 470 4.96 18.50 12.82
C TYR A 470 6.40 18.86 12.42
N LEU A 471 7.25 17.87 12.15
CA LEU A 471 8.66 18.09 11.77
C LEU A 471 8.77 18.87 10.45
N SER A 472 7.91 18.58 9.45
CA SER A 472 7.87 19.36 8.20
C SER A 472 7.49 20.82 8.46
N ALA A 473 6.48 21.08 9.30
CA ALA A 473 6.09 22.43 9.67
C ALA A 473 7.21 23.23 10.37
N MET A 474 8.06 22.51 11.10
CA MET A 474 9.28 23.09 11.73
C MET A 474 10.46 23.27 10.74
N GLY A 475 10.31 22.81 9.50
CA GLY A 475 11.38 22.82 8.49
C GLY A 475 12.43 21.71 8.66
N LYS A 476 12.17 20.72 9.51
CA LYS A 476 13.05 19.56 9.77
C LYS A 476 12.73 18.42 8.83
N PHE A 477 13.03 18.61 7.55
CA PHE A 477 12.58 17.69 6.51
C PHE A 477 13.23 16.31 6.58
N ASP A 478 14.53 16.22 6.89
CA ASP A 478 15.22 14.92 7.02
C ASP A 478 14.57 14.06 8.11
N ASP A 479 14.38 14.62 9.30
CA ASP A 479 13.69 13.94 10.41
C ASP A 479 12.25 13.56 10.02
N SER A 480 11.57 14.45 9.28
CA SER A 480 10.20 14.20 8.80
C SER A 480 10.14 13.02 7.83
N PHE A 481 11.09 12.92 6.90
CA PHE A 481 11.17 11.81 5.95
C PHE A 481 11.46 10.48 6.65
N GLU A 482 12.28 10.46 7.69
CA GLU A 482 12.48 9.25 8.49
C GLU A 482 11.19 8.79 9.15
N GLN A 483 10.43 9.70 9.75
CA GLN A 483 9.17 9.34 10.42
C GLN A 483 8.11 8.86 9.41
N ILE A 484 7.91 9.56 8.29
CA ILE A 484 6.90 9.13 7.30
C ILE A 484 7.29 7.84 6.60
N LYS A 485 8.59 7.58 6.41
CA LYS A 485 9.09 6.29 5.93
C LYS A 485 8.74 5.18 6.91
N LYS A 486 8.90 5.42 8.21
CA LYS A 486 8.53 4.45 9.26
C LYS A 486 7.03 4.17 9.25
N ALA A 487 6.20 5.20 9.13
CA ALA A 487 4.76 5.03 8.96
C ALA A 487 4.42 4.15 7.74
N ARG A 488 5.08 4.38 6.59
CA ARG A 488 4.89 3.59 5.37
C ARG A 488 5.41 2.15 5.48
N GLU A 489 6.48 1.90 6.22
CA GLU A 489 6.94 0.53 6.52
C GLU A 489 5.88 -0.25 7.32
N LEU A 490 5.18 0.42 8.23
CA LEU A 490 4.08 -0.18 9.00
C LEU A 490 2.82 -0.37 8.16
N GLU A 491 2.50 0.60 7.27
CA GLU A 491 1.30 0.59 6.43
C GLU A 491 1.62 0.94 4.96
N PRO A 492 2.21 0.02 4.19
CA PRO A 492 2.69 0.31 2.84
C PRO A 492 1.57 0.66 1.85
N LEU A 493 0.37 0.10 2.01
CA LEU A 493 -0.78 0.34 1.13
C LEU A 493 -1.74 1.44 1.65
N SER A 494 -1.37 2.16 2.70
CA SER A 494 -2.17 3.27 3.21
C SER A 494 -2.14 4.47 2.26
N ILE A 495 -3.27 4.75 1.60
CA ILE A 495 -3.42 5.93 0.73
C ILE A 495 -3.10 7.21 1.49
N SER A 496 -3.57 7.33 2.74
CA SER A 496 -3.32 8.49 3.61
C SER A 496 -1.82 8.72 3.85
N ILE A 497 -1.05 7.67 4.14
CA ILE A 497 0.40 7.79 4.41
C ILE A 497 1.16 8.08 3.12
N ASN A 498 0.84 7.42 2.01
CA ASN A 498 1.47 7.64 0.71
C ASN A 498 1.20 9.06 0.18
N THR A 499 -0.03 9.56 0.30
CA THR A 499 -0.36 10.97 -0.01
C THR A 499 0.39 11.93 0.91
N SER A 500 0.47 11.60 2.20
CA SER A 500 1.22 12.40 3.18
C SER A 500 2.69 12.51 2.82
N LEU A 501 3.33 11.44 2.33
CA LEU A 501 4.72 11.51 1.85
C LEU A 501 4.85 12.47 0.67
N GLY A 502 3.94 12.40 -0.31
CA GLY A 502 3.90 13.34 -1.43
C GLY A 502 3.80 14.79 -0.97
N TRP A 503 2.94 15.07 0.02
CA TRP A 503 2.83 16.43 0.58
C TRP A 503 4.09 16.88 1.34
N ARG A 504 4.82 15.99 2.08
CA ARG A 504 6.12 16.36 2.70
C ARG A 504 7.16 16.74 1.64
N LEU A 505 7.19 16.00 0.53
CA LEU A 505 8.06 16.30 -0.60
C LEU A 505 7.71 17.66 -1.24
N TYR A 506 6.41 17.98 -1.37
CA TYR A 506 5.95 19.29 -1.82
C TYR A 506 6.42 20.42 -0.89
N LEU A 507 6.21 20.29 0.44
CA LEU A 507 6.65 21.29 1.42
C LEU A 507 8.19 21.43 1.45
N ALA A 508 8.93 20.37 1.16
CA ALA A 508 10.38 20.39 1.01
C ALA A 508 10.85 20.94 -0.34
N ARG A 509 9.94 21.34 -1.25
CA ARG A 509 10.19 21.79 -2.61
C ARG A 509 10.81 20.74 -3.54
N GLU A 510 10.69 19.48 -3.20
CA GLU A 510 11.11 18.34 -4.01
C GLU A 510 9.99 17.92 -4.98
N TYR A 511 9.55 18.86 -5.82
CA TYR A 511 8.32 18.72 -6.61
C TYR A 511 8.32 17.53 -7.56
N ASP A 512 9.46 17.19 -8.20
CA ASP A 512 9.53 16.02 -9.09
C ASP A 512 9.29 14.70 -8.32
N ARG A 513 9.85 14.58 -7.13
CA ARG A 513 9.63 13.44 -6.26
C ARG A 513 8.21 13.41 -5.71
N ALA A 514 7.64 14.58 -5.39
CA ALA A 514 6.25 14.71 -4.97
C ALA A 514 5.29 14.22 -6.07
N ILE A 515 5.50 14.66 -7.31
CA ILE A 515 4.71 14.23 -8.47
C ILE A 515 4.79 12.72 -8.69
N ALA A 516 5.99 12.14 -8.65
CA ALA A 516 6.17 10.70 -8.80
C ALA A 516 5.41 9.93 -7.70
N GLN A 517 5.62 10.28 -6.43
CA GLN A 517 4.96 9.63 -5.29
C GLN A 517 3.43 9.75 -5.33
N LEU A 518 2.91 10.91 -5.75
CA LEU A 518 1.46 11.13 -5.79
C LEU A 518 0.81 10.40 -6.98
N ARG A 519 1.52 10.25 -8.11
CA ARG A 519 1.07 9.39 -9.21
C ARG A 519 1.02 7.93 -8.79
N ASP A 520 2.07 7.42 -8.12
CA ASP A 520 2.06 6.06 -7.57
C ASP A 520 0.89 5.86 -6.61
N THR A 521 0.56 6.90 -5.82
CA THR A 521 -0.59 6.85 -4.90
C THR A 521 -1.93 6.80 -5.67
N LEU A 522 -2.05 7.53 -6.78
CA LEU A 522 -3.24 7.51 -7.64
C LEU A 522 -3.38 6.21 -8.46
N GLU A 523 -2.27 5.49 -8.70
CA GLU A 523 -2.35 4.12 -9.23
C GLU A 523 -2.97 3.15 -8.21
N MET A 524 -2.76 3.39 -6.90
CA MET A 524 -3.37 2.60 -5.83
C MET A 524 -4.84 2.96 -5.62
N ASP A 525 -5.19 4.25 -5.67
CA ASP A 525 -6.56 4.75 -5.53
C ASP A 525 -6.80 5.97 -6.44
N PRO A 526 -7.36 5.75 -7.65
CA PRO A 526 -7.67 6.83 -8.58
C PRO A 526 -8.74 7.81 -8.11
N ALA A 527 -9.45 7.52 -7.02
CA ALA A 527 -10.47 8.39 -6.44
C ALA A 527 -9.96 9.18 -5.22
N SER A 528 -8.66 9.17 -4.97
CA SER A 528 -8.08 9.91 -3.85
C SER A 528 -8.08 11.41 -4.10
N GLU A 529 -9.08 12.12 -3.57
CA GLU A 529 -9.19 13.59 -3.57
C GLU A 529 -7.87 14.26 -3.17
N TRP A 530 -7.25 13.75 -2.10
CA TRP A 530 -6.02 14.31 -1.51
C TRP A 530 -4.80 14.15 -2.39
N ALA A 531 -4.69 13.00 -3.07
CA ALA A 531 -3.58 12.78 -3.98
C ALA A 531 -3.70 13.70 -5.20
N HIS A 532 -4.92 13.87 -5.77
CA HIS A 532 -5.17 14.83 -6.84
C HIS A 532 -4.87 16.26 -6.43
N LEU A 533 -5.32 16.70 -5.24
CA LEU A 533 -5.06 18.05 -4.73
C LEU A 533 -3.56 18.33 -4.64
N ASN A 534 -2.82 17.46 -3.95
CA ASN A 534 -1.39 17.67 -3.74
C ASN A 534 -0.58 17.53 -5.06
N LEU A 535 -1.03 16.67 -5.99
CA LEU A 535 -0.44 16.53 -7.30
C LEU A 535 -0.62 17.81 -8.12
N GLY A 536 -1.83 18.40 -8.09
CA GLY A 536 -2.11 19.68 -8.71
C GLY A 536 -1.24 20.80 -8.16
N GLN A 537 -1.11 20.92 -6.83
CA GLN A 537 -0.21 21.89 -6.19
C GLN A 537 1.27 21.67 -6.58
N ALA A 538 1.72 20.42 -6.67
CA ALA A 538 3.09 20.12 -7.08
C ALA A 538 3.36 20.51 -8.56
N TYR A 539 2.40 20.29 -9.46
CA TYR A 539 2.49 20.77 -10.85
C TYR A 539 2.49 22.28 -10.95
N GLU A 540 1.64 22.94 -10.15
CA GLU A 540 1.56 24.41 -10.10
C GLU A 540 2.90 25.02 -9.75
N GLN A 541 3.58 24.52 -8.71
CA GLN A 541 4.89 25.01 -8.29
C GLN A 541 6.00 24.78 -9.33
N LYS A 542 5.78 23.88 -10.29
CA LYS A 542 6.64 23.69 -11.46
C LYS A 542 6.24 24.58 -12.65
N GLY A 543 5.23 25.42 -12.52
CA GLY A 543 4.69 26.23 -13.61
C GLY A 543 3.92 25.41 -14.66
N GLN A 544 3.56 24.17 -14.36
CA GLN A 544 2.80 23.29 -15.24
C GLN A 544 1.30 23.48 -15.00
N PHE A 545 0.78 24.67 -15.31
CA PHE A 545 -0.57 25.09 -14.94
C PHE A 545 -1.69 24.25 -15.58
N GLY A 546 -1.52 23.78 -16.83
CA GLY A 546 -2.50 22.89 -17.47
C GLY A 546 -2.76 21.61 -16.67
N PRO A 547 -1.74 20.77 -16.44
CA PRO A 547 -1.84 19.59 -15.58
C PRO A 547 -2.30 19.91 -14.15
N ALA A 548 -1.85 21.06 -13.58
CA ALA A 548 -2.27 21.48 -12.24
C ALA A 548 -3.79 21.69 -12.16
N ILE A 549 -4.35 22.45 -13.08
CA ILE A 549 -5.78 22.74 -13.14
C ILE A 549 -6.59 21.46 -13.37
N GLU A 550 -6.12 20.56 -14.23
CA GLU A 550 -6.79 19.26 -14.47
C GLU A 550 -6.89 18.44 -13.19
N GLU A 551 -5.80 18.28 -12.44
CA GLU A 551 -5.79 17.50 -11.21
C GLU A 551 -6.61 18.16 -10.09
N LEU A 552 -6.56 19.51 -9.99
CA LEU A 552 -7.36 20.26 -9.02
C LEU A 552 -8.86 20.24 -9.34
N GLN A 553 -9.26 20.17 -10.62
CA GLN A 553 -10.65 19.98 -11.02
C GLN A 553 -11.15 18.59 -10.59
N LYS A 554 -10.35 17.53 -10.80
CA LYS A 554 -10.69 16.19 -10.29
C LYS A 554 -10.83 16.19 -8.76
N ALA A 555 -9.89 16.81 -8.04
CA ALA A 555 -9.99 16.96 -6.60
C ALA A 555 -11.28 17.70 -6.17
N LEU A 556 -11.67 18.75 -6.91
CA LEU A 556 -12.88 19.52 -6.63
C LEU A 556 -14.17 18.71 -6.85
N GLU A 557 -14.20 17.86 -7.87
CA GLU A 557 -15.32 16.95 -8.14
C GLU A 557 -15.43 15.89 -7.03
N LEU A 558 -14.33 15.25 -6.66
CA LEU A 558 -14.27 14.22 -5.63
C LEU A 558 -14.63 14.76 -4.23
N SER A 559 -14.19 16.00 -3.91
CA SER A 559 -14.46 16.65 -2.62
C SER A 559 -15.84 17.25 -2.48
N HIS A 560 -16.69 17.14 -3.51
CA HIS A 560 -17.99 17.82 -3.54
C HIS A 560 -17.88 19.33 -3.24
N SER A 561 -16.83 19.97 -3.77
CA SER A 561 -16.56 21.40 -3.66
C SER A 561 -16.08 21.86 -2.28
N SER A 562 -15.11 21.15 -1.69
CA SER A 562 -14.52 21.59 -0.42
C SER A 562 -13.87 22.99 -0.55
N PRO A 563 -13.88 23.81 0.53
CA PRO A 563 -13.25 25.12 0.51
C PRO A 563 -11.76 25.11 0.14
N LEU A 564 -11.05 24.09 0.58
CA LEU A 564 -9.62 23.92 0.29
C LEU A 564 -9.38 23.67 -1.21
N THR A 565 -10.11 22.74 -1.82
CA THR A 565 -9.95 22.44 -3.25
C THR A 565 -10.40 23.61 -4.13
N LEU A 566 -11.43 24.36 -3.71
CA LEU A 566 -11.83 25.62 -4.37
C LEU A 566 -10.71 26.67 -4.32
N SER A 567 -10.07 26.82 -3.16
CA SER A 567 -8.96 27.75 -2.99
C SER A 567 -7.76 27.37 -3.84
N ALA A 568 -7.35 26.10 -3.83
CA ALA A 568 -6.22 25.60 -4.59
C ALA A 568 -6.45 25.77 -6.11
N LEU A 569 -7.66 25.46 -6.60
CA LEU A 569 -7.99 25.67 -8.01
C LEU A 569 -8.00 27.17 -8.38
N ALA A 570 -8.52 28.03 -7.52
CA ALA A 570 -8.51 29.47 -7.74
C ALA A 570 -7.07 30.01 -7.78
N HIS A 571 -6.19 29.48 -6.94
CA HIS A 571 -4.78 29.84 -6.91
C HIS A 571 -4.08 29.44 -8.22
N ALA A 572 -4.26 28.20 -8.68
CA ALA A 572 -3.68 27.73 -9.94
C ALA A 572 -4.20 28.49 -11.17
N GLU A 573 -5.52 28.78 -11.22
CA GLU A 573 -6.11 29.60 -12.29
C GLU A 573 -5.54 31.02 -12.32
N ALA A 574 -5.33 31.64 -11.16
CA ALA A 574 -4.74 32.98 -11.08
C ALA A 574 -3.29 33.01 -11.59
N LEU A 575 -2.48 32.01 -11.17
CA LEU A 575 -1.09 31.89 -11.61
C LEU A 575 -0.97 31.56 -13.11
N ALA A 576 -1.96 30.85 -13.67
CA ALA A 576 -2.08 30.61 -15.11
C ALA A 576 -2.49 31.85 -15.91
N GLY A 577 -2.78 32.99 -15.25
CA GLY A 577 -3.28 34.22 -15.86
C GLY A 577 -4.81 34.24 -16.07
N ASN A 578 -5.53 33.22 -15.67
CA ASN A 578 -6.99 33.10 -15.80
C ASN A 578 -7.73 33.85 -14.68
N HIS A 579 -7.40 35.14 -14.47
CA HIS A 579 -7.93 35.93 -13.35
C HIS A 579 -9.47 35.97 -13.27
N ALA A 580 -10.18 35.88 -14.40
CA ALA A 580 -11.63 35.83 -14.42
C ALA A 580 -12.18 34.54 -13.79
N ALA A 581 -11.54 33.40 -14.09
CA ALA A 581 -11.88 32.10 -13.48
C ALA A 581 -11.58 32.10 -11.97
N ALA A 582 -10.39 32.58 -11.59
CA ALA A 582 -9.99 32.71 -10.18
C ALA A 582 -10.96 33.57 -9.36
N ASN A 583 -11.37 34.74 -9.90
CA ASN A 583 -12.37 35.60 -9.23
C ASN A 583 -13.74 34.92 -9.11
N LYS A 584 -14.18 34.15 -10.11
CA LYS A 584 -15.43 33.38 -10.04
C LYS A 584 -15.37 32.33 -8.93
N LEU A 585 -14.24 31.65 -8.77
CA LEU A 585 -14.02 30.68 -7.69
C LEU A 585 -13.94 31.35 -6.32
N LEU A 586 -13.34 32.55 -6.22
CA LEU A 586 -13.35 33.34 -4.98
C LEU A 586 -14.77 33.72 -4.56
N VAL A 587 -15.60 34.22 -5.48
CA VAL A 587 -17.02 34.53 -5.21
C VAL A 587 -17.75 33.28 -4.75
N ARG A 588 -17.46 32.11 -5.34
CA ARG A 588 -18.04 30.84 -4.91
C ARG A 588 -17.60 30.46 -3.50
N LEU A 589 -16.32 30.68 -3.15
CA LEU A 589 -15.76 30.42 -1.82
C LEU A 589 -16.41 31.35 -0.77
N GLU A 590 -16.59 32.62 -1.10
CA GLU A 590 -17.30 33.59 -0.24
C GLU A 590 -18.77 33.24 -0.06
N ALA A 591 -19.47 32.81 -1.11
CA ALA A 591 -20.86 32.34 -1.00
C ALA A 591 -20.98 31.07 -0.14
N LEU A 592 -19.97 30.19 -0.19
CA LEU A 592 -19.89 28.99 0.62
C LEU A 592 -19.74 29.32 2.11
N SER A 593 -19.02 30.41 2.47
CA SER A 593 -18.83 30.86 3.85
C SER A 593 -20.12 31.30 4.56
N GLN A 594 -21.20 31.55 3.80
CA GLN A 594 -22.51 31.83 4.35
C GLN A 594 -23.29 30.57 4.77
N LYS A 595 -22.81 29.40 4.35
CA LYS A 595 -23.49 28.11 4.56
C LYS A 595 -22.71 27.16 5.45
N GLN A 596 -21.40 27.27 5.46
CA GLN A 596 -20.49 26.43 6.23
C GLN A 596 -19.24 27.20 6.61
N TYR A 597 -18.45 26.65 7.53
CA TYR A 597 -17.16 27.22 7.87
C TYR A 597 -16.20 27.20 6.67
N VAL A 598 -15.59 28.34 6.38
CA VAL A 598 -14.52 28.50 5.41
C VAL A 598 -13.35 29.17 6.13
N SER A 599 -12.21 28.47 6.21
CA SER A 599 -11.04 29.03 6.88
C SER A 599 -10.58 30.33 6.19
N PRO A 600 -10.35 31.39 6.96
CA PRO A 600 -9.79 32.65 6.42
C PRO A 600 -8.45 32.45 5.70
N TYR A 601 -7.70 31.41 6.07
CA TYR A 601 -6.46 31.05 5.41
C TYR A 601 -6.63 30.77 3.90
N TYR A 602 -7.68 30.04 3.51
CA TYR A 602 -7.95 29.74 2.11
C TYR A 602 -8.27 30.99 1.28
N VAL A 603 -9.00 31.91 1.88
CA VAL A 603 -9.32 33.20 1.22
C VAL A 603 -8.05 34.03 1.03
N ALA A 604 -7.14 34.00 2.03
CA ALA A 604 -5.85 34.69 1.95
C ALA A 604 -5.01 34.17 0.77
N ILE A 605 -4.95 32.87 0.57
CA ILE A 605 -4.20 32.22 -0.52
C ILE A 605 -4.73 32.69 -1.90
N VAL A 606 -6.04 32.76 -2.08
CA VAL A 606 -6.62 33.26 -3.34
C VAL A 606 -6.31 34.74 -3.57
N TYR A 607 -6.42 35.60 -2.55
CA TYR A 607 -6.06 37.01 -2.71
C TYR A 607 -4.57 37.19 -3.04
N LEU A 608 -3.71 36.34 -2.46
CA LEU A 608 -2.27 36.37 -2.74
C LEU A 608 -1.98 36.06 -4.21
N SER A 609 -2.59 35.00 -4.77
CA SER A 609 -2.38 34.62 -6.18
C SER A 609 -2.93 35.65 -7.16
N LEU A 610 -3.92 36.47 -6.74
CA LEU A 610 -4.41 37.61 -7.52
C LEU A 610 -3.55 38.89 -7.37
N GLY A 611 -2.39 38.81 -6.68
CA GLY A 611 -1.49 39.95 -6.43
C GLY A 611 -2.02 40.97 -5.41
N LYS A 612 -3.08 40.65 -4.67
CA LYS A 612 -3.70 41.53 -3.69
C LYS A 612 -3.11 41.30 -2.28
N ASN A 613 -1.81 41.59 -2.15
CA ASN A 613 -1.01 41.23 -0.96
C ASN A 613 -1.55 41.82 0.35
N ASP A 614 -2.05 43.06 0.35
CA ASP A 614 -2.59 43.67 1.56
C ASP A 614 -3.87 42.95 2.04
N LEU A 615 -4.77 42.61 1.09
CA LEU A 615 -5.95 41.83 1.40
C LEU A 615 -5.59 40.40 1.88
N ALA A 616 -4.60 39.76 1.26
CA ALA A 616 -4.08 38.49 1.71
C ALA A 616 -3.60 38.55 3.16
N MET A 617 -2.84 39.61 3.52
CA MET A 617 -2.40 39.84 4.90
C MET A 617 -3.57 40.09 5.87
N ASP A 618 -4.59 40.84 5.47
CA ASP A 618 -5.78 41.06 6.31
C ASP A 618 -6.52 39.74 6.60
N TRP A 619 -6.59 38.84 5.62
CA TRP A 619 -7.17 37.52 5.80
C TRP A 619 -6.27 36.57 6.60
N LEU A 620 -4.93 36.66 6.51
CA LEU A 620 -4.02 35.91 7.38
C LEU A 620 -4.12 36.35 8.84
N GLU A 621 -4.33 37.66 9.12
CA GLU A 621 -4.61 38.15 10.48
C GLU A 621 -5.94 37.61 11.03
N LYS A 622 -6.98 37.51 10.19
CA LYS A 622 -8.22 36.83 10.55
C LYS A 622 -7.99 35.34 10.84
N ALA A 623 -7.20 34.68 10.00
CA ALA A 623 -6.82 33.29 10.21
C ALA A 623 -6.09 33.08 11.55
N PHE A 624 -5.24 34.05 11.96
CA PHE A 624 -4.56 34.02 13.26
C PHE A 624 -5.56 34.12 14.42
N THR A 625 -6.53 35.04 14.31
CA THR A 625 -7.58 35.21 15.33
C THR A 625 -8.46 33.96 15.44
N ASP A 626 -8.77 33.34 14.30
CA ASP A 626 -9.56 32.11 14.18
C ASP A 626 -8.76 30.84 14.55
N ARG A 627 -7.46 30.96 14.76
CA ARG A 627 -6.53 29.84 14.94
C ARG A 627 -6.60 28.79 13.85
N SER A 628 -6.69 29.25 12.60
CA SER A 628 -6.77 28.39 11.43
C SER A 628 -5.54 27.48 11.31
N ASN A 629 -5.74 26.17 11.15
CA ASN A 629 -4.68 25.16 11.14
C ASN A 629 -3.62 25.37 10.04
N GLY A 630 -3.95 26.05 8.93
CA GLY A 630 -2.99 26.39 7.87
C GLY A 630 -1.79 27.21 8.34
N LEU A 631 -1.95 27.97 9.44
CA LEU A 631 -0.91 28.84 9.96
C LEU A 631 0.31 28.09 10.52
N VAL A 632 0.19 26.81 10.87
CA VAL A 632 1.34 26.03 11.35
C VAL A 632 2.38 25.79 10.24
N PHE A 633 1.99 26.01 8.96
CA PHE A 633 2.86 25.88 7.80
C PHE A 633 3.42 27.20 7.29
N LEU A 634 3.17 28.34 7.95
CA LEU A 634 3.66 29.66 7.50
C LEU A 634 5.16 29.69 7.21
N LYS A 635 5.95 28.87 7.91
CA LYS A 635 7.41 28.79 7.73
C LYS A 635 7.80 28.09 6.41
N VAL A 636 7.00 27.16 5.93
CA VAL A 636 7.40 26.19 4.89
C VAL A 636 6.51 26.16 3.64
N GLU A 637 5.26 26.67 3.73
CA GLU A 637 4.30 26.62 2.62
C GLU A 637 4.80 27.41 1.40
N PRO A 638 4.99 26.74 0.23
CA PRO A 638 5.47 27.40 -0.98
C PRO A 638 4.56 28.51 -1.52
N GLU A 639 3.24 28.34 -1.41
CA GLU A 639 2.25 29.32 -1.88
C GLU A 639 2.43 30.68 -1.19
N LEU A 640 3.04 30.72 0.01
CA LEU A 640 3.27 31.95 0.79
C LEU A 640 4.64 32.61 0.51
N ASP A 641 5.46 32.05 -0.38
CA ASP A 641 6.79 32.59 -0.68
C ASP A 641 6.77 34.08 -1.11
N PRO A 642 5.76 34.57 -1.87
CA PRO A 642 5.70 36.00 -2.22
C PRO A 642 5.58 36.94 -1.00
N LEU A 643 5.13 36.43 0.15
CA LEU A 643 4.98 37.25 1.38
C LEU A 643 6.20 37.18 2.31
N ARG A 644 7.23 36.36 2.03
CA ARG A 644 8.37 36.14 2.95
C ARG A 644 9.09 37.44 3.38
N SER A 645 9.17 38.41 2.50
CA SER A 645 9.78 39.74 2.77
C SER A 645 8.80 40.79 3.30
N ASN A 646 7.50 40.48 3.38
CA ASN A 646 6.49 41.43 3.85
C ASN A 646 6.62 41.60 5.39
N PRO A 647 6.78 42.84 5.91
CA PRO A 647 6.95 43.09 7.34
C PRO A 647 5.78 42.57 8.19
N ARG A 648 4.53 42.67 7.69
CA ARG A 648 3.36 42.14 8.41
C ARG A 648 3.41 40.60 8.50
N PHE A 649 3.86 39.95 7.45
CA PHE A 649 4.02 38.49 7.44
C PHE A 649 5.10 38.02 8.43
N VAL A 650 6.24 38.71 8.45
CA VAL A 650 7.32 38.44 9.43
C VAL A 650 6.82 38.66 10.86
N ALA A 651 6.06 39.73 11.10
CA ALA A 651 5.45 39.97 12.41
C ALA A 651 4.47 38.87 12.81
N LEU A 652 3.65 38.36 11.86
CA LEU A 652 2.72 37.26 12.08
C LEU A 652 3.47 35.96 12.43
N GLN A 653 4.56 35.62 11.72
CA GLN A 653 5.40 34.46 12.02
C GLN A 653 6.02 34.56 13.42
N ASN A 654 6.50 35.73 13.82
CA ASN A 654 7.07 35.96 15.16
C ASN A 654 6.03 35.74 16.26
N ARG A 655 4.76 36.10 16.03
CA ARG A 655 3.65 35.87 17.01
C ARG A 655 3.33 34.38 17.18
N LEU A 656 3.57 33.55 16.18
CA LEU A 656 3.44 32.10 16.29
C LEU A 656 4.59 31.45 17.06
N ASN A 657 5.70 32.19 17.26
CA ASN A 657 6.84 31.76 18.06
C ASN A 657 7.36 30.35 17.69
N PHE A 658 7.57 30.12 16.39
CA PHE A 658 8.17 28.88 15.94
C PHE A 658 9.53 28.65 16.60
N PRO A 659 9.86 27.41 16.98
CA PRO A 659 11.20 27.10 17.48
C PRO A 659 12.26 27.36 16.40
N ASN A 660 13.44 27.78 16.85
CA ASN A 660 14.61 28.06 15.99
C ASN A 660 15.15 26.81 15.31
#